data_3c1a50cc12f66ec939137e1a31122abd
#
_entry.id   3c1a50cc12f66ec939137e1a31122abd
#
_cell.length_a   1.000
_cell.length_b   1.000
_cell.length_c   1.000
_cell.angle_alpha   90.00
_cell.angle_beta   90.00
_cell.angle_gamma   90.00
#
_symmetry.space_group_name_H-M   'P 1'
#
loop_
_entity.id
_entity.type
_entity.pdbx_description
1 polymer ?
#
loop_
_entity_poly.entity_id
_entity_poly.type
_entity_poly.pdbx_seq_one_letter_code
_entity_poly.pdbx_strand_id
1 'polypeptide(L)'
;MTKEELLKKAYVERDISWMYFNHRILQEAEKEYVPLLERLSFLGIYSNNLDEFFRVRVASLNRMLNQKLDKDTEQQIKKSLKAINKLNESYSKEYTEAVDTVFRELEVHKVRLLNEDQLNDEQKEFLTQFFYDKLNGSVNPIWLNEIDDLSTLEDNRIYLAVEKAEDDKKKKYAVVKVPDRVYGRWVKVPASEGFDNIMYLDDVIRYCLPLVFLGFKESTYRAFSFKFTKDAEMEMDNDADFGTMEKIALGVNSRKKGEAVRVIYDQEMPKELQKKLRERLNTKELDASLAGGRYQNHKDLMSFPDCGHKELKYEKWAPIMKPEFLSNESILDQIREKDRFIHVPYHSFNGYIRVLREAAIKPEVKAIKTTLYRLAKDSKVVKALITAARNGKKVTAVVELLARFDEESNIKWSKRMQEEGVNVIFGVEGLKIHSKLLYIESKKGNIACVGTGNFHEGNAKIYTDYLMMTARTKLVNEVAKVFDFIDRPFSPFRFNELLVSPNSMKSRILRMLDAEIKNANEGKEAWVKMKINHITDTDMVTKLYQASKAGVKIDIVIRGNCSLVPGIAKLSDNIRCVGIIDRYLEHSRILIFANGGKPRYFIGSADWMPRNLINRIEVLTPVYDEDMQADLLRTISYGMRDTMNGRVVDGKGGKEFVEGEQFSSQEELYKAYK
;
A
#
# COMPACT_ATOMS: atom_id res chain seq x y z
N MET A 1 20.00 -27.16 17.51
CA MET A 1 19.67 -26.75 16.17
C MET A 1 20.25 -25.37 15.97
N THR A 2 21.13 -25.21 15.00
CA THR A 2 21.72 -23.91 14.65
C THR A 2 20.66 -22.98 14.04
N LYS A 3 20.95 -21.68 13.94
CA LYS A 3 20.05 -20.72 13.26
C LYS A 3 19.76 -21.14 11.82
N GLU A 4 20.77 -21.59 11.10
CA GLU A 4 20.63 -22.04 9.71
C GLU A 4 19.75 -23.28 9.55
N GLU A 5 19.94 -24.29 10.41
CA GLU A 5 19.08 -25.48 10.46
C GLU A 5 17.63 -25.13 10.75
N LEU A 6 17.41 -24.20 11.70
CA LEU A 6 16.09 -23.70 12.07
C LEU A 6 15.39 -23.02 10.88
N LEU A 7 16.10 -22.10 10.22
CA LEU A 7 15.55 -21.35 9.09
C LEU A 7 15.30 -22.26 7.88
N LYS A 8 16.14 -23.26 7.62
CA LYS A 8 15.86 -24.27 6.58
C LYS A 8 14.58 -25.07 6.85
N LYS A 9 14.24 -25.30 8.10
CA LYS A 9 13.09 -26.11 8.50
C LYS A 9 11.80 -25.31 8.66
N ALA A 10 11.90 -24.07 9.13
CA ALA A 10 10.77 -23.29 9.64
C ALA A 10 10.88 -21.80 9.26
N TYR A 11 11.09 -21.52 8.00
CA TYR A 11 11.10 -20.16 7.48
C TYR A 11 10.49 -20.13 6.09
N VAL A 12 9.43 -19.36 5.93
CA VAL A 12 8.84 -19.11 4.62
C VAL A 12 9.62 -17.98 3.95
N GLU A 13 10.13 -18.26 2.74
CA GLU A 13 10.81 -17.22 1.96
C GLU A 13 9.89 -16.01 1.78
N ARG A 14 10.46 -14.81 1.89
CA ARG A 14 9.72 -13.55 1.94
C ARG A 14 8.77 -13.35 0.76
N ASP A 15 9.22 -13.68 -0.46
CA ASP A 15 8.45 -13.43 -1.67
C ASP A 15 7.35 -14.49 -1.86
N ILE A 16 7.54 -15.71 -1.37
CA ILE A 16 6.49 -16.73 -1.25
C ILE A 16 5.44 -16.32 -0.21
N SER A 17 5.89 -15.85 0.94
CA SER A 17 4.99 -15.32 1.97
C SER A 17 4.16 -14.13 1.46
N TRP A 18 4.74 -13.32 0.57
CA TRP A 18 4.02 -12.24 -0.08
C TRP A 18 2.91 -12.76 -1.01
N MET A 19 3.16 -13.83 -1.77
CA MET A 19 2.13 -14.48 -2.60
C MET A 19 0.96 -14.98 -1.75
N TYR A 20 1.24 -15.59 -0.60
CA TYR A 20 0.20 -16.02 0.36
C TYR A 20 -0.60 -14.84 0.92
N PHE A 21 0.06 -13.73 1.21
CA PHE A 21 -0.64 -12.51 1.63
C PHE A 21 -1.58 -12.00 0.54
N ASN A 22 -1.10 -11.87 -0.70
CA ASN A 22 -1.92 -11.35 -1.78
C ASN A 22 -3.09 -12.30 -2.11
N HIS A 23 -2.87 -13.61 -1.98
CA HIS A 23 -3.93 -14.60 -2.12
C HIS A 23 -5.07 -14.43 -1.09
N ARG A 24 -4.76 -14.04 0.16
CA ARG A 24 -5.82 -13.71 1.14
C ARG A 24 -6.74 -12.58 0.69
N ILE A 25 -6.23 -11.63 -0.11
CA ILE A 25 -7.05 -10.56 -0.69
C ILE A 25 -8.00 -11.12 -1.76
N LEU A 26 -7.53 -12.06 -2.58
CA LEU A 26 -8.39 -12.75 -3.54
C LEU A 26 -9.51 -13.54 -2.83
N GLN A 27 -9.14 -14.27 -1.78
CA GLN A 27 -10.10 -15.01 -0.97
C GLN A 27 -11.17 -14.13 -0.32
N GLU A 28 -10.90 -12.84 -0.11
CA GLU A 28 -11.90 -11.89 0.39
C GLU A 28 -12.95 -11.57 -0.68
N ALA A 29 -12.57 -11.56 -1.95
CA ALA A 29 -13.48 -11.40 -3.07
C ALA A 29 -14.37 -12.63 -3.33
N GLU A 30 -14.00 -13.80 -2.80
CA GLU A 30 -14.77 -15.04 -2.94
C GLU A 30 -15.90 -15.18 -1.89
N LYS A 31 -15.92 -14.31 -0.85
CA LYS A 31 -16.89 -14.40 0.23
C LYS A 31 -18.27 -13.87 -0.18
N GLU A 32 -19.30 -14.69 -0.04
CA GLU A 32 -20.67 -14.33 -0.42
C GLU A 32 -21.27 -13.16 0.41
N TYR A 33 -20.88 -13.04 1.69
CA TYR A 33 -21.38 -11.95 2.55
C TYR A 33 -20.66 -10.61 2.34
N VAL A 34 -19.58 -10.58 1.56
CA VAL A 34 -18.94 -9.34 1.16
C VAL A 34 -19.75 -8.73 0.00
N PRO A 35 -20.16 -7.44 0.10
CA PRO A 35 -20.92 -6.79 -0.95
C PRO A 35 -20.22 -6.84 -2.31
N LEU A 36 -20.96 -7.01 -3.40
CA LEU A 36 -20.39 -7.28 -4.74
C LEU A 36 -19.41 -6.24 -5.23
N LEU A 37 -19.66 -4.95 -4.99
CA LEU A 37 -18.76 -3.89 -5.42
C LEU A 37 -17.48 -3.82 -4.57
N GLU A 38 -17.53 -4.31 -3.33
CA GLU A 38 -16.34 -4.48 -2.51
C GLU A 38 -15.54 -5.70 -2.97
N ARG A 39 -16.22 -6.79 -3.40
CA ARG A 39 -15.55 -7.95 -4.01
C ARG A 39 -14.80 -7.53 -5.28
N LEU A 40 -15.40 -6.70 -6.15
CA LEU A 40 -14.68 -6.08 -7.28
C LEU A 40 -13.48 -5.25 -6.82
N SER A 41 -13.64 -4.48 -5.74
CA SER A 41 -12.54 -3.69 -5.19
C SER A 41 -11.39 -4.59 -4.71
N PHE A 42 -11.66 -5.70 -4.02
CA PHE A 42 -10.64 -6.67 -3.61
C PHE A 42 -9.94 -7.33 -4.81
N LEU A 43 -10.68 -7.67 -5.87
CA LEU A 43 -10.10 -8.16 -7.12
C LEU A 43 -9.17 -7.12 -7.76
N GLY A 44 -9.57 -5.86 -7.75
CA GLY A 44 -8.74 -4.75 -8.22
C GLY A 44 -7.47 -4.56 -7.39
N ILE A 45 -7.57 -4.64 -6.06
CA ILE A 45 -6.44 -4.55 -5.13
C ILE A 45 -5.47 -5.72 -5.35
N TYR A 46 -5.99 -6.96 -5.45
CA TYR A 46 -5.19 -8.15 -5.74
C TYR A 46 -4.36 -7.98 -7.01
N SER A 47 -5.00 -7.58 -8.10
CA SER A 47 -4.36 -7.37 -9.40
C SER A 47 -3.30 -6.26 -9.36
N ASN A 48 -3.62 -5.11 -8.74
CA ASN A 48 -2.69 -4.00 -8.61
C ASN A 48 -1.44 -4.36 -7.79
N ASN A 49 -1.64 -5.08 -6.69
CA ASN A 49 -0.54 -5.58 -5.86
C ASN A 49 0.35 -6.54 -6.63
N LEU A 50 -0.26 -7.47 -7.39
CA LEU A 50 0.47 -8.43 -8.20
C LEU A 50 1.31 -7.75 -9.28
N ASP A 51 0.74 -6.77 -9.98
CA ASP A 51 1.46 -5.96 -10.98
C ASP A 51 2.67 -5.25 -10.37
N GLU A 52 2.51 -4.65 -9.18
CA GLU A 52 3.61 -3.99 -8.48
C GLU A 52 4.69 -5.00 -8.03
N PHE A 53 4.28 -6.15 -7.53
CA PHE A 53 5.20 -7.20 -7.11
C PHE A 53 6.07 -7.71 -8.29
N PHE A 54 5.45 -8.00 -9.42
CA PHE A 54 6.20 -8.42 -10.61
C PHE A 54 7.12 -7.33 -11.12
N ARG A 55 6.63 -6.09 -11.19
CA ARG A 55 7.40 -4.93 -11.68
C ARG A 55 8.62 -4.59 -10.82
N VAL A 56 8.49 -4.73 -9.50
CA VAL A 56 9.55 -4.33 -8.57
C VAL A 56 10.38 -5.55 -8.14
N ARG A 57 9.72 -6.60 -7.68
CA ARG A 57 10.42 -7.68 -7.00
C ARG A 57 10.88 -8.78 -7.93
N VAL A 58 10.01 -9.28 -8.80
CA VAL A 58 10.37 -10.31 -9.78
C VAL A 58 11.38 -9.74 -10.78
N ALA A 59 11.20 -8.50 -11.24
CA ALA A 59 12.19 -7.82 -12.07
C ALA A 59 13.57 -7.72 -11.40
N SER A 60 13.60 -7.36 -10.08
CA SER A 60 14.86 -7.34 -9.32
C SER A 60 15.53 -8.70 -9.22
N LEU A 61 14.76 -9.78 -8.98
CA LEU A 61 15.31 -11.15 -8.95
C LEU A 61 15.89 -11.57 -10.31
N ASN A 62 15.21 -11.24 -11.41
CA ASN A 62 15.71 -11.51 -12.76
C ASN A 62 17.00 -10.73 -13.07
N ARG A 63 17.08 -9.44 -12.67
CA ARG A 63 18.33 -8.67 -12.82
C ARG A 63 19.50 -9.27 -12.04
N MET A 64 19.24 -9.75 -10.81
CA MET A 64 20.27 -10.42 -10.01
C MET A 64 20.81 -11.66 -10.74
N LEU A 65 19.96 -12.45 -11.40
CA LEU A 65 20.41 -13.62 -12.20
C LEU A 65 21.29 -13.26 -13.38
N ASN A 66 21.20 -12.03 -13.89
CA ASN A 66 22.06 -11.54 -14.98
C ASN A 66 23.44 -11.03 -14.48
N GLN A 67 23.66 -11.02 -13.16
CA GLN A 67 24.94 -10.68 -12.53
C GLN A 67 25.73 -11.95 -12.17
N LYS A 68 27.05 -11.81 -11.93
CA LYS A 68 27.87 -12.91 -11.41
C LYS A 68 27.50 -13.16 -9.96
N LEU A 69 26.75 -14.23 -9.71
CA LEU A 69 26.36 -14.69 -8.37
C LEU A 69 27.15 -15.96 -8.00
N ASP A 70 27.24 -16.25 -6.69
CA ASP A 70 27.60 -17.59 -6.25
C ASP A 70 26.49 -18.60 -6.60
N LYS A 71 26.87 -19.88 -6.75
CA LYS A 71 25.96 -20.94 -7.20
C LYS A 71 24.77 -21.16 -6.27
N ASP A 72 24.96 -20.98 -4.96
CA ASP A 72 23.90 -21.21 -3.97
C ASP A 72 22.85 -20.11 -4.03
N THR A 73 23.26 -18.85 -4.11
CA THR A 73 22.38 -17.69 -4.30
C THR A 73 21.62 -17.78 -5.62
N GLU A 74 22.30 -18.13 -6.72
CA GLU A 74 21.67 -18.32 -8.03
C GLU A 74 20.59 -19.41 -7.99
N GLN A 75 20.89 -20.56 -7.38
CA GLN A 75 19.96 -21.68 -7.25
C GLN A 75 18.75 -21.30 -6.36
N GLN A 76 18.97 -20.55 -5.29
CA GLN A 76 17.90 -20.09 -4.43
C GLN A 76 16.95 -19.13 -5.15
N ILE A 77 17.47 -18.17 -5.91
CA ILE A 77 16.65 -17.24 -6.72
C ILE A 77 15.83 -18.00 -7.76
N LYS A 78 16.45 -18.94 -8.51
CA LYS A 78 15.74 -19.78 -9.48
C LYS A 78 14.62 -20.59 -8.85
N LYS A 79 14.85 -21.15 -7.63
CA LYS A 79 13.84 -21.88 -6.88
C LYS A 79 12.68 -20.98 -6.45
N SER A 80 12.97 -19.78 -5.97
CA SER A 80 11.95 -18.79 -5.58
C SER A 80 11.11 -18.36 -6.79
N LEU A 81 11.73 -18.01 -7.93
CA LEU A 81 11.02 -17.65 -9.16
C LEU A 81 10.11 -18.78 -9.66
N LYS A 82 10.61 -20.03 -9.65
CA LYS A 82 9.78 -21.19 -10.02
C LYS A 82 8.57 -21.37 -9.12
N ALA A 83 8.73 -21.18 -7.79
CA ALA A 83 7.64 -21.28 -6.84
C ALA A 83 6.64 -20.14 -7.01
N ILE A 84 7.10 -18.89 -7.21
CA ILE A 84 6.26 -17.72 -7.49
C ILE A 84 5.41 -17.96 -8.74
N ASN A 85 6.03 -18.41 -9.84
CA ASN A 85 5.31 -18.66 -11.10
C ASN A 85 4.26 -19.76 -10.95
N LYS A 86 4.56 -20.85 -10.23
CA LYS A 86 3.59 -21.91 -9.93
C LYS A 86 2.38 -21.42 -9.14
N LEU A 87 2.62 -20.62 -8.08
CA LEU A 87 1.55 -20.02 -7.29
C LEU A 87 0.73 -19.04 -8.13
N ASN A 88 1.39 -18.21 -8.93
CA ASN A 88 0.72 -17.25 -9.80
C ASN A 88 -0.19 -17.95 -10.82
N GLU A 89 0.25 -19.06 -11.41
CA GLU A 89 -0.58 -19.86 -12.33
C GLU A 89 -1.83 -20.40 -11.66
N SER A 90 -1.71 -20.95 -10.43
CA SER A 90 -2.84 -21.43 -9.66
C SER A 90 -3.83 -20.31 -9.31
N TYR A 91 -3.31 -19.21 -8.75
CA TYR A 91 -4.13 -18.08 -8.31
C TYR A 91 -4.76 -17.31 -9.47
N SER A 92 -4.17 -17.34 -10.67
CA SER A 92 -4.75 -16.72 -11.86
C SER A 92 -6.05 -17.42 -12.29
N LYS A 93 -6.16 -18.73 -12.12
CA LYS A 93 -7.39 -19.48 -12.40
C LYS A 93 -8.49 -19.09 -11.40
N GLU A 94 -8.18 -19.13 -10.10
CA GLU A 94 -9.10 -18.70 -9.04
C GLU A 94 -9.57 -17.24 -9.27
N TYR A 95 -8.64 -16.35 -9.67
CA TYR A 95 -8.94 -14.96 -9.97
C TYR A 95 -9.95 -14.81 -11.13
N THR A 96 -9.74 -15.53 -12.23
CA THR A 96 -10.65 -15.48 -13.37
C THR A 96 -12.06 -15.97 -12.98
N GLU A 97 -12.14 -17.09 -12.27
CA GLU A 97 -13.40 -17.63 -11.78
C GLU A 97 -14.13 -16.67 -10.83
N ALA A 98 -13.38 -16.00 -9.95
CA ALA A 98 -13.94 -15.00 -9.03
C ALA A 98 -14.48 -13.76 -9.78
N VAL A 99 -13.76 -13.26 -10.79
CA VAL A 99 -14.21 -12.14 -11.64
C VAL A 99 -15.50 -12.51 -12.37
N ASP A 100 -15.53 -13.67 -13.03
CA ASP A 100 -16.69 -14.12 -13.79
C ASP A 100 -17.91 -14.33 -12.87
N THR A 101 -17.69 -14.84 -11.66
CA THR A 101 -18.75 -15.04 -10.68
C THR A 101 -19.34 -13.71 -10.23
N VAL A 102 -18.50 -12.71 -9.90
CA VAL A 102 -19.00 -11.41 -9.45
C VAL A 102 -19.75 -10.69 -10.55
N PHE A 103 -19.33 -10.76 -11.82
CA PHE A 103 -20.08 -10.15 -12.92
C PHE A 103 -21.41 -10.86 -13.18
N ARG A 104 -21.49 -12.20 -13.06
CA ARG A 104 -22.77 -12.95 -13.14
C ARG A 104 -23.73 -12.55 -12.00
N GLU A 105 -23.22 -12.38 -10.79
CA GLU A 105 -24.02 -11.95 -9.65
C GLU A 105 -24.51 -10.50 -9.82
N LEU A 106 -23.71 -9.60 -10.41
CA LEU A 106 -24.12 -8.24 -10.73
C LEU A 106 -25.31 -8.21 -11.72
N GLU A 107 -25.37 -9.14 -12.68
CA GLU A 107 -26.53 -9.25 -13.57
C GLU A 107 -27.83 -9.59 -12.83
N VAL A 108 -27.76 -10.34 -11.74
CA VAL A 108 -28.94 -10.57 -10.86
C VAL A 108 -29.44 -9.24 -10.28
N HIS A 109 -28.53 -8.32 -9.99
CA HIS A 109 -28.82 -6.96 -9.52
C HIS A 109 -29.05 -5.96 -10.65
N LYS A 110 -29.29 -6.44 -11.87
CA LYS A 110 -29.58 -5.60 -13.04
C LYS A 110 -28.44 -4.65 -13.43
N VAL A 111 -27.21 -5.02 -13.16
CA VAL A 111 -25.99 -4.32 -13.64
C VAL A 111 -25.29 -5.25 -14.62
N ARG A 112 -25.13 -4.83 -15.88
CA ARG A 112 -24.55 -5.66 -16.96
C ARG A 112 -23.33 -4.98 -17.56
N LEU A 113 -22.27 -5.76 -17.76
CA LEU A 113 -21.10 -5.33 -18.52
C LEU A 113 -21.30 -5.73 -19.99
N LEU A 114 -21.27 -4.73 -20.89
CA LEU A 114 -21.38 -4.93 -22.35
C LEU A 114 -20.04 -4.73 -23.04
N ASN A 115 -19.85 -5.42 -24.16
CA ASN A 115 -18.79 -5.13 -25.12
C ASN A 115 -19.36 -4.51 -26.40
N GLU A 116 -18.50 -4.19 -27.39
CA GLU A 116 -18.88 -3.52 -28.62
C GLU A 116 -19.81 -4.32 -29.54
N ASP A 117 -19.88 -5.64 -29.36
CA ASP A 117 -20.71 -6.53 -30.19
C ASP A 117 -22.14 -6.69 -29.65
N GLN A 118 -22.43 -6.20 -28.44
CA GLN A 118 -23.68 -6.43 -27.72
C GLN A 118 -24.61 -5.19 -27.69
N LEU A 119 -24.29 -4.19 -28.50
CA LEU A 119 -24.96 -2.88 -28.48
C LEU A 119 -26.24 -2.88 -29.30
N ASN A 120 -27.31 -2.31 -28.74
CA ASN A 120 -28.51 -1.91 -29.50
C ASN A 120 -28.33 -0.55 -30.23
N ASP A 121 -29.29 -0.16 -31.02
CA ASP A 121 -29.16 1.04 -31.86
C ASP A 121 -29.12 2.34 -31.05
N GLU A 122 -29.86 2.45 -29.94
CA GLU A 122 -29.81 3.61 -29.04
C GLU A 122 -28.41 3.75 -28.40
N GLN A 123 -27.84 2.63 -27.99
CA GLN A 123 -26.49 2.61 -27.41
C GLN A 123 -25.40 2.96 -28.43
N LYS A 124 -25.56 2.50 -29.67
CA LYS A 124 -24.67 2.87 -30.80
C LYS A 124 -24.71 4.36 -31.09
N GLU A 125 -25.93 4.95 -31.15
CA GLU A 125 -26.09 6.38 -31.31
C GLU A 125 -25.46 7.18 -30.18
N PHE A 126 -25.72 6.77 -28.92
CA PHE A 126 -25.10 7.35 -27.73
C PHE A 126 -23.57 7.31 -27.80
N LEU A 127 -22.98 6.18 -28.18
CA LEU A 127 -21.52 6.04 -28.23
C LEU A 127 -20.91 6.87 -29.38
N THR A 128 -21.60 7.00 -30.48
CA THR A 128 -21.21 7.88 -31.58
C THR A 128 -21.17 9.35 -31.13
N GLN A 129 -22.20 9.79 -30.41
CA GLN A 129 -22.24 11.14 -29.85
C GLN A 129 -21.17 11.32 -28.74
N PHE A 130 -21.01 10.33 -27.87
CA PHE A 130 -19.98 10.32 -26.82
C PHE A 130 -18.57 10.45 -27.42
N PHE A 131 -18.32 9.81 -28.58
CA PHE A 131 -17.04 9.95 -29.27
C PHE A 131 -16.80 11.40 -29.67
N TYR A 132 -17.76 12.03 -30.37
CA TYR A 132 -17.60 13.41 -30.82
C TYR A 132 -17.49 14.42 -29.68
N ASP A 133 -18.25 14.22 -28.60
CA ASP A 133 -18.29 15.16 -27.47
C ASP A 133 -17.07 15.06 -26.57
N LYS A 134 -16.49 13.83 -26.40
CA LYS A 134 -15.45 13.58 -25.40
C LYS A 134 -14.19 12.99 -25.96
N LEU A 135 -14.25 12.00 -26.85
CA LEU A 135 -13.07 11.23 -27.25
C LEU A 135 -12.38 11.82 -28.49
N ASN A 136 -13.11 12.58 -29.31
CA ASN A 136 -12.56 13.21 -30.51
C ASN A 136 -11.39 14.14 -30.12
N GLY A 137 -10.21 13.92 -30.73
CA GLY A 137 -8.98 14.63 -30.39
C GLY A 137 -8.20 14.09 -29.17
N SER A 138 -8.83 13.22 -28.36
CA SER A 138 -8.15 12.54 -27.25
C SER A 138 -7.69 11.12 -27.62
N VAL A 139 -8.29 10.52 -28.65
CA VAL A 139 -7.98 9.19 -29.17
C VAL A 139 -7.33 9.34 -30.53
N ASN A 140 -5.99 9.31 -30.56
CA ASN A 140 -5.21 9.53 -31.79
C ASN A 140 -4.40 8.27 -32.14
N PRO A 141 -4.53 7.74 -33.37
CA PRO A 141 -3.75 6.58 -33.79
C PRO A 141 -2.32 6.96 -34.15
N ILE A 142 -1.38 6.12 -33.79
CA ILE A 142 0.03 6.17 -34.17
C ILE A 142 0.30 4.97 -35.08
N TRP A 143 0.69 5.19 -36.34
CA TRP A 143 0.98 4.11 -37.26
C TRP A 143 2.31 3.42 -36.91
N LEU A 144 2.28 2.11 -36.64
CA LEU A 144 3.46 1.33 -36.34
C LEU A 144 4.46 1.22 -37.52
N ASN A 145 3.99 1.42 -38.74
CA ASN A 145 4.82 1.38 -39.92
C ASN A 145 5.59 2.67 -40.15
N GLU A 146 5.13 3.78 -39.58
CA GLU A 146 5.67 5.13 -39.77
C GLU A 146 6.58 5.57 -38.61
N ILE A 147 6.61 4.80 -37.52
CA ILE A 147 7.40 5.12 -36.33
C ILE A 147 8.42 4.03 -36.05
N ASP A 148 9.64 4.42 -35.72
CA ASP A 148 10.73 3.49 -35.40
C ASP A 148 10.83 3.17 -33.91
N ASP A 149 10.32 4.03 -33.04
CA ASP A 149 10.44 3.90 -31.60
C ASP A 149 9.20 4.35 -30.85
N LEU A 150 8.67 3.51 -29.98
CA LEU A 150 7.55 3.78 -29.07
C LEU A 150 8.01 4.07 -27.64
N SER A 151 9.32 4.24 -27.39
CA SER A 151 9.86 4.48 -26.04
C SER A 151 9.34 5.74 -25.38
N THR A 152 8.80 6.70 -26.16
CA THR A 152 8.19 7.93 -25.65
C THR A 152 6.79 7.72 -25.07
N LEU A 153 6.13 6.59 -25.34
CA LEU A 153 4.82 6.29 -24.77
C LEU A 153 4.90 6.16 -23.24
N GLU A 154 3.82 6.55 -22.57
CA GLU A 154 3.71 6.43 -21.11
C GLU A 154 3.62 4.97 -20.69
N ASP A 155 4.42 4.56 -19.71
CA ASP A 155 4.36 3.23 -19.13
C ASP A 155 3.11 3.04 -18.24
N ASN A 156 2.76 1.78 -18.00
CA ASN A 156 1.64 1.40 -17.14
C ASN A 156 0.31 2.04 -17.56
N ARG A 157 0.14 2.23 -18.89
CA ARG A 157 -1.08 2.67 -19.56
C ARG A 157 -1.63 1.56 -20.41
N ILE A 158 -2.91 1.67 -20.74
CA ILE A 158 -3.56 0.77 -21.65
C ILE A 158 -3.50 1.37 -23.04
N TYR A 159 -3.13 0.52 -23.97
CA TYR A 159 -3.11 0.81 -25.39
C TYR A 159 -3.88 -0.28 -26.13
N LEU A 160 -4.45 0.10 -27.25
CA LEU A 160 -5.00 -0.83 -28.23
C LEU A 160 -4.05 -0.91 -29.42
N ALA A 161 -3.55 -2.11 -29.72
CA ALA A 161 -2.87 -2.42 -30.95
C ALA A 161 -3.93 -2.75 -32.00
N VAL A 162 -4.07 -1.91 -32.99
CA VAL A 162 -5.14 -1.98 -34.01
C VAL A 162 -4.59 -2.55 -35.29
N GLU A 163 -5.23 -3.61 -35.79
CA GLU A 163 -5.08 -4.13 -37.14
C GLU A 163 -6.18 -3.51 -38.00
N LYS A 164 -5.79 -2.73 -39.01
CA LYS A 164 -6.67 -2.20 -40.04
C LYS A 164 -6.44 -3.01 -41.34
N ALA A 165 -7.49 -3.56 -41.88
CA ALA A 165 -7.45 -4.28 -43.15
C ALA A 165 -8.40 -3.66 -44.17
N GLU A 166 -7.91 -3.41 -45.38
CA GLU A 166 -8.73 -3.01 -46.56
C GLU A 166 -9.15 -4.22 -47.36
N ASP A 167 -8.28 -5.22 -47.45
CA ASP A 167 -8.43 -6.59 -47.95
C ASP A 167 -7.53 -7.49 -47.12
N ASP A 168 -7.71 -8.80 -47.17
CA ASP A 168 -6.88 -9.78 -46.44
C ASP A 168 -5.37 -9.66 -46.72
N LYS A 169 -4.99 -8.96 -47.78
CA LYS A 169 -3.59 -8.80 -48.23
C LYS A 169 -2.94 -7.45 -47.86
N LYS A 170 -3.71 -6.44 -47.41
CA LYS A 170 -3.17 -5.11 -47.06
C LYS A 170 -3.52 -4.73 -45.64
N LYS A 171 -2.72 -5.27 -44.70
CA LYS A 171 -2.85 -4.94 -43.28
C LYS A 171 -1.93 -3.78 -42.90
N LYS A 172 -2.48 -2.81 -42.20
CA LYS A 172 -1.73 -1.75 -41.50
C LYS A 172 -1.98 -1.86 -40.00
N TYR A 173 -0.98 -1.47 -39.24
CA TYR A 173 -1.03 -1.56 -37.78
C TYR A 173 -0.86 -0.18 -37.13
N ALA A 174 -1.66 0.10 -36.13
CA ALA A 174 -1.58 1.34 -35.36
C ALA A 174 -1.64 1.05 -33.86
N VAL A 175 -1.22 2.02 -33.05
CA VAL A 175 -1.39 2.03 -31.61
C VAL A 175 -2.29 3.19 -31.22
N VAL A 176 -3.27 2.94 -30.38
CA VAL A 176 -4.20 3.93 -29.82
C VAL A 176 -4.10 3.91 -28.31
N LYS A 177 -3.86 5.06 -27.68
CA LYS A 177 -3.87 5.18 -26.22
C LYS A 177 -5.31 5.26 -25.70
N VAL A 178 -5.63 4.49 -24.66
CA VAL A 178 -6.89 4.61 -23.91
C VAL A 178 -6.76 5.77 -22.93
N PRO A 179 -7.56 6.85 -23.02
CA PRO A 179 -7.45 8.04 -22.18
C PRO A 179 -8.14 7.87 -20.80
N ASP A 180 -7.85 6.77 -20.11
CA ASP A 180 -8.44 6.36 -18.83
C ASP A 180 -8.27 7.38 -17.70
N ARG A 181 -7.20 8.18 -17.71
CA ARG A 181 -6.97 9.22 -16.69
C ARG A 181 -7.92 10.40 -16.80
N VAL A 182 -8.42 10.67 -17.99
CA VAL A 182 -9.28 11.84 -18.27
C VAL A 182 -10.74 11.48 -18.09
N TYR A 183 -11.15 10.35 -18.67
CA TYR A 183 -12.58 9.96 -18.75
C TYR A 183 -12.96 8.82 -17.81
N GLY A 184 -12.00 8.26 -17.06
CA GLY A 184 -12.19 7.04 -16.31
C GLY A 184 -12.15 5.81 -17.21
N ARG A 185 -12.32 4.62 -16.61
CA ARG A 185 -12.29 3.36 -17.33
C ARG A 185 -13.68 2.86 -17.70
N TRP A 186 -14.70 3.34 -17.02
CA TRP A 186 -16.07 2.87 -17.09
C TRP A 186 -16.97 3.90 -17.76
N VAL A 187 -17.72 3.46 -18.72
CA VAL A 187 -18.72 4.28 -19.43
C VAL A 187 -20.09 3.69 -19.17
N LYS A 188 -20.98 4.45 -18.55
CA LYS A 188 -22.39 4.09 -18.42
C LYS A 188 -23.07 4.41 -19.74
N VAL A 189 -23.66 3.39 -20.37
CA VAL A 189 -24.43 3.52 -21.60
C VAL A 189 -25.92 3.44 -21.31
N PRO A 190 -26.83 3.85 -22.24
CA PRO A 190 -28.27 3.80 -22.02
C PRO A 190 -28.75 2.45 -21.51
N ALA A 191 -29.62 2.48 -20.53
CA ALA A 191 -30.22 1.28 -19.95
C ALA A 191 -31.06 0.55 -21.01
N SER A 192 -31.03 -0.77 -20.97
CA SER A 192 -31.85 -1.62 -21.85
C SER A 192 -32.35 -2.83 -21.10
N GLU A 193 -33.57 -3.29 -21.43
CA GLU A 193 -34.16 -4.47 -20.80
C GLU A 193 -34.22 -4.42 -19.25
N GLY A 194 -34.23 -3.21 -18.68
CA GLY A 194 -34.20 -3.00 -17.23
C GLY A 194 -32.84 -3.19 -16.58
N PHE A 195 -31.73 -3.20 -17.37
CA PHE A 195 -30.37 -3.27 -16.88
C PHE A 195 -29.68 -1.90 -16.94
N ASP A 196 -28.93 -1.59 -15.92
CA ASP A 196 -27.87 -0.56 -15.97
C ASP A 196 -26.69 -1.15 -16.75
N ASN A 197 -26.37 -0.60 -17.91
CA ASN A 197 -25.34 -1.11 -18.78
C ASN A 197 -24.04 -0.31 -18.63
N ILE A 198 -22.93 -1.02 -18.45
CA ILE A 198 -21.60 -0.47 -18.29
C ILE A 198 -20.71 -1.04 -19.38
N MET A 199 -19.79 -0.22 -19.89
CA MET A 199 -18.74 -0.66 -20.84
C MET A 199 -17.36 -0.24 -20.36
N TYR A 200 -16.35 -1.03 -20.72
CA TYR A 200 -14.97 -0.56 -20.68
C TYR A 200 -14.77 0.55 -21.73
N LEU A 201 -14.04 1.58 -21.39
CA LEU A 201 -13.63 2.61 -22.35
C LEU A 201 -12.88 2.03 -23.56
N ASP A 202 -12.20 0.90 -23.38
CA ASP A 202 -11.55 0.14 -24.45
C ASP A 202 -12.55 -0.31 -25.50
N ASP A 203 -13.70 -0.87 -25.08
CA ASP A 203 -14.74 -1.37 -25.97
C ASP A 203 -15.51 -0.22 -26.64
N VAL A 204 -15.67 0.88 -25.91
CA VAL A 204 -16.18 2.11 -26.54
C VAL A 204 -15.27 2.58 -27.67
N ILE A 205 -13.94 2.55 -27.45
CA ILE A 205 -12.97 2.90 -28.50
C ILE A 205 -12.98 1.87 -29.62
N ARG A 206 -13.10 0.55 -29.31
CA ARG A 206 -13.22 -0.50 -30.36
C ARG A 206 -14.43 -0.26 -31.25
N TYR A 207 -15.59 0.05 -30.68
CA TYR A 207 -16.78 0.43 -31.44
C TYR A 207 -16.52 1.67 -32.32
N CYS A 208 -15.83 2.66 -31.79
CA CYS A 208 -15.57 3.93 -32.46
C CYS A 208 -14.36 3.92 -33.42
N LEU A 209 -13.66 2.79 -33.63
CA LEU A 209 -12.52 2.75 -34.54
C LEU A 209 -12.79 3.28 -35.94
N PRO A 210 -13.95 3.05 -36.58
CA PRO A 210 -14.28 3.68 -37.87
C PRO A 210 -14.29 5.21 -37.81
N LEU A 211 -14.61 5.80 -36.64
CA LEU A 211 -14.59 7.25 -36.43
C LEU A 211 -13.18 7.78 -36.13
N VAL A 212 -12.36 6.95 -35.47
CA VAL A 212 -10.94 7.26 -35.18
C VAL A 212 -10.12 7.30 -36.49
N PHE A 213 -10.40 6.37 -37.42
CA PHE A 213 -9.74 6.27 -38.72
C PHE A 213 -10.54 6.90 -39.83
N LEU A 214 -10.90 8.16 -39.68
CA LEU A 214 -11.65 8.91 -40.71
C LEU A 214 -10.94 8.88 -42.08
N GLY A 215 -11.74 8.78 -43.14
CA GLY A 215 -11.25 8.79 -44.52
C GLY A 215 -10.82 7.43 -45.08
N PHE A 216 -10.81 6.36 -44.26
CA PHE A 216 -10.54 5.01 -44.73
C PHE A 216 -11.88 4.25 -44.89
N LYS A 217 -12.51 4.39 -46.06
CA LYS A 217 -13.75 3.67 -46.40
C LYS A 217 -13.47 2.17 -46.57
N GLU A 218 -14.47 1.32 -46.25
CA GLU A 218 -14.42 -0.14 -46.47
C GLU A 218 -13.30 -0.89 -45.73
N SER A 219 -12.84 -0.35 -44.58
CA SER A 219 -11.84 -1.01 -43.75
C SER A 219 -12.50 -1.74 -42.59
N THR A 220 -11.95 -2.90 -42.26
CA THR A 220 -12.25 -3.64 -41.04
C THR A 220 -11.20 -3.37 -39.98
N TYR A 221 -11.60 -3.39 -38.71
CA TYR A 221 -10.73 -3.09 -37.60
C TYR A 221 -10.80 -4.21 -36.55
N ARG A 222 -9.64 -4.64 -36.07
CA ARG A 222 -9.51 -5.49 -34.88
C ARG A 222 -8.55 -4.82 -33.92
N ALA A 223 -8.90 -4.77 -32.63
CA ALA A 223 -8.06 -4.09 -31.67
C ALA A 223 -7.82 -4.99 -30.43
N PHE A 224 -6.56 -5.10 -30.06
CA PHE A 224 -6.05 -5.95 -28.99
C PHE A 224 -5.42 -5.07 -27.93
N SER A 225 -5.82 -5.25 -26.66
CA SER A 225 -5.23 -4.48 -25.59
C SER A 225 -3.81 -4.92 -25.29
N PHE A 226 -2.96 -3.97 -24.97
CA PHE A 226 -1.67 -4.23 -24.39
C PHE A 226 -1.29 -3.16 -23.38
N LYS A 227 -0.36 -3.52 -22.51
CA LYS A 227 0.29 -2.61 -21.59
C LYS A 227 1.76 -3.00 -21.48
N PHE A 228 2.61 -2.02 -21.26
CA PHE A 228 4.02 -2.28 -20.98
C PHE A 228 4.46 -1.52 -19.72
N THR A 229 5.56 -1.96 -19.16
CA THR A 229 6.14 -1.38 -17.96
C THR A 229 7.61 -1.11 -18.24
N LYS A 230 8.05 0.10 -17.95
CA LYS A 230 9.44 0.51 -17.99
C LYS A 230 10.16 0.18 -16.69
N ASP A 231 11.49 0.12 -16.71
CA ASP A 231 12.25 -0.05 -15.48
C ASP A 231 11.91 1.07 -14.48
N ALA A 232 11.60 0.68 -13.25
CA ALA A 232 11.19 1.60 -12.19
C ALA A 232 12.36 2.09 -11.33
N GLU A 233 13.59 1.59 -11.56
CA GLU A 233 14.75 2.05 -10.83
C GLU A 233 15.18 3.45 -11.32
N MET A 234 15.35 4.35 -10.37
CA MET A 234 15.97 5.65 -10.61
C MET A 234 17.48 5.48 -10.46
N GLU A 235 18.22 5.59 -11.56
CA GLU A 235 19.64 5.93 -11.46
C GLU A 235 19.71 7.39 -11.03
N MET A 236 20.15 7.63 -9.80
CA MET A 236 20.48 8.96 -9.35
C MET A 236 21.92 9.25 -9.79
N ASP A 237 22.08 10.13 -10.77
CA ASP A 237 23.38 10.66 -11.13
C ASP A 237 23.98 11.36 -9.90
N ASN A 238 25.21 10.97 -9.56
CA ASN A 238 25.96 11.54 -8.44
C ASN A 238 26.60 12.89 -8.80
N ASP A 239 26.13 13.56 -9.85
CA ASP A 239 26.61 14.87 -10.23
C ASP A 239 26.40 15.90 -9.12
N ALA A 240 27.47 16.53 -8.68
CA ALA A 240 27.49 17.42 -7.53
C ALA A 240 26.72 18.74 -7.74
N ASP A 241 26.36 19.06 -8.99
CA ASP A 241 25.86 20.39 -9.36
C ASP A 241 24.35 20.60 -9.15
N PHE A 242 23.59 19.56 -8.84
CA PHE A 242 22.13 19.66 -8.66
C PHE A 242 21.69 19.42 -7.21
N GLY A 243 20.74 20.20 -6.73
CA GLY A 243 20.07 19.98 -5.45
C GLY A 243 19.25 18.67 -5.43
N THR A 244 19.05 18.10 -4.23
CA THR A 244 18.35 16.78 -4.06
C THR A 244 16.97 16.73 -4.75
N MET A 245 16.21 17.83 -4.73
CA MET A 245 14.91 17.92 -5.41
C MET A 245 15.02 17.87 -6.93
N GLU A 246 16.03 18.55 -7.48
CA GLU A 246 16.27 18.58 -8.93
C GLU A 246 16.77 17.22 -9.42
N LYS A 247 17.65 16.56 -8.68
CA LYS A 247 18.09 15.18 -8.96
C LYS A 247 16.92 14.21 -9.01
N ILE A 248 16.00 14.28 -8.04
CA ILE A 248 14.82 13.43 -8.01
C ILE A 248 13.86 13.76 -9.16
N ALA A 249 13.65 15.04 -9.48
CA ALA A 249 12.83 15.46 -10.61
C ALA A 249 13.42 14.97 -11.95
N LEU A 250 14.75 15.04 -12.12
CA LEU A 250 15.46 14.49 -13.27
C LEU A 250 15.33 12.97 -13.33
N GLY A 251 15.53 12.26 -12.21
CA GLY A 251 15.35 10.82 -12.12
C GLY A 251 13.91 10.36 -12.43
N VAL A 252 12.89 11.11 -11.99
CA VAL A 252 11.48 10.87 -12.37
C VAL A 252 11.28 11.05 -13.89
N ASN A 253 11.90 12.06 -14.49
CA ASN A 253 11.82 12.30 -15.94
C ASN A 253 12.61 11.25 -16.74
N SER A 254 13.76 10.79 -16.24
CA SER A 254 14.55 9.72 -16.88
C SER A 254 13.79 8.39 -16.90
N ARG A 255 13.04 8.07 -15.85
CA ARG A 255 12.13 6.90 -15.83
C ARG A 255 11.10 6.93 -16.97
N LYS A 256 10.62 8.13 -17.34
CA LYS A 256 9.65 8.27 -18.46
C LYS A 256 10.26 7.87 -19.80
N LYS A 257 11.59 7.89 -19.95
CA LYS A 257 12.33 7.53 -21.18
C LYS A 257 12.97 6.13 -21.13
N GLY A 258 12.79 5.39 -20.03
CA GLY A 258 13.37 4.05 -19.86
C GLY A 258 12.87 3.02 -20.88
N GLU A 259 13.65 1.95 -21.10
CA GLU A 259 13.27 0.81 -21.95
C GLU A 259 12.11 0.01 -21.34
N ALA A 260 11.26 -0.57 -22.17
CA ALA A 260 10.19 -1.44 -21.74
C ALA A 260 10.76 -2.79 -21.29
N VAL A 261 10.59 -3.14 -20.02
CA VAL A 261 11.08 -4.41 -19.43
C VAL A 261 10.02 -5.50 -19.32
N ARG A 262 8.75 -5.16 -19.53
CA ARG A 262 7.64 -6.10 -19.50
C ARG A 262 6.52 -5.62 -20.42
N VAL A 263 5.98 -6.52 -21.23
CA VAL A 263 4.81 -6.28 -22.08
C VAL A 263 3.76 -7.35 -21.76
N ILE A 264 2.54 -6.92 -21.47
CA ILE A 264 1.37 -7.80 -21.36
C ILE A 264 0.46 -7.45 -22.52
N TYR A 265 0.03 -8.45 -23.27
CA TYR A 265 -0.82 -8.28 -24.46
C TYR A 265 -1.96 -9.29 -24.46
N ASP A 266 -3.05 -8.92 -25.12
CA ASP A 266 -4.18 -9.81 -25.37
C ASP A 266 -3.72 -11.08 -26.11
N GLN A 267 -4.01 -12.26 -25.56
CA GLN A 267 -3.59 -13.55 -26.12
C GLN A 267 -4.10 -13.79 -27.54
N GLU A 268 -5.19 -13.12 -27.94
CA GLU A 268 -5.76 -13.21 -29.29
C GLU A 268 -5.05 -12.31 -30.31
N MET A 269 -4.09 -11.49 -29.86
CA MET A 269 -3.31 -10.62 -30.75
C MET A 269 -2.52 -11.44 -31.78
N PRO A 270 -2.63 -11.14 -33.11
CA PRO A 270 -1.89 -11.84 -34.14
C PRO A 270 -0.36 -11.78 -33.93
N LYS A 271 0.33 -12.90 -34.17
CA LYS A 271 1.80 -13.00 -33.96
C LYS A 271 2.60 -11.94 -34.72
N GLU A 272 2.17 -11.56 -35.92
CA GLU A 272 2.81 -10.51 -36.71
C GLU A 272 2.73 -9.15 -35.99
N LEU A 273 1.55 -8.80 -35.47
CA LEU A 273 1.36 -7.57 -34.72
C LEU A 273 2.16 -7.59 -33.40
N GLN A 274 2.18 -8.74 -32.68
CA GLN A 274 3.01 -8.91 -31.49
C GLN A 274 4.50 -8.65 -31.80
N LYS A 275 5.01 -9.21 -32.90
CA LYS A 275 6.41 -9.04 -33.31
C LYS A 275 6.72 -7.57 -33.60
N LYS A 276 5.90 -6.89 -34.41
CA LYS A 276 6.07 -5.46 -34.75
C LYS A 276 6.01 -4.57 -33.50
N LEU A 277 5.06 -4.85 -32.60
CA LEU A 277 4.93 -4.11 -31.36
C LEU A 277 6.17 -4.22 -30.49
N ARG A 278 6.71 -5.42 -30.34
CA ARG A 278 7.94 -5.68 -29.56
C ARG A 278 9.15 -4.99 -30.16
N GLU A 279 9.30 -5.03 -31.49
CA GLU A 279 10.37 -4.35 -32.20
C GLU A 279 10.33 -2.83 -31.97
N ARG A 280 9.14 -2.21 -32.00
CA ARG A 280 8.96 -0.77 -31.78
C ARG A 280 9.05 -0.33 -30.32
N LEU A 281 8.83 -1.24 -29.38
CA LEU A 281 9.03 -1.01 -27.93
C LEU A 281 10.48 -1.30 -27.50
N ASN A 282 11.38 -1.69 -28.41
CA ASN A 282 12.77 -2.07 -28.13
C ASN A 282 12.91 -3.11 -27.02
N THR A 283 11.94 -4.06 -26.92
CA THR A 283 12.01 -5.11 -25.92
C THR A 283 13.04 -6.16 -26.29
N LYS A 284 13.94 -6.50 -25.34
CA LYS A 284 14.95 -7.55 -25.52
C LYS A 284 14.30 -8.94 -25.48
N GLU A 285 14.95 -9.96 -26.03
CA GLU A 285 14.44 -11.35 -26.01
C GLU A 285 14.23 -11.91 -24.60
N LEU A 286 14.95 -11.38 -23.62
CA LEU A 286 14.87 -11.74 -22.19
C LEU A 286 13.76 -11.03 -21.44
N ASP A 287 13.11 -10.04 -22.03
CA ASP A 287 12.05 -9.28 -21.39
C ASP A 287 10.76 -10.09 -21.32
N ALA A 288 10.07 -10.02 -20.20
CA ALA A 288 8.86 -10.79 -19.96
C ALA A 288 7.71 -10.32 -20.86
N SER A 289 7.48 -11.05 -21.96
CA SER A 289 6.26 -10.93 -22.77
C SER A 289 5.23 -11.94 -22.30
N LEU A 290 4.11 -11.48 -21.78
CA LEU A 290 3.07 -12.31 -21.18
C LEU A 290 1.77 -12.17 -21.97
N ALA A 291 1.22 -13.32 -22.40
CA ALA A 291 -0.16 -13.37 -22.89
C ALA A 291 -1.12 -13.12 -21.72
N GLY A 292 -2.04 -12.21 -21.89
CA GLY A 292 -3.06 -11.84 -20.92
C GLY A 292 -4.46 -11.96 -21.50
N GLY A 293 -5.47 -11.51 -20.76
CA GLY A 293 -6.84 -11.43 -21.23
C GLY A 293 -7.09 -10.22 -22.14
N ARG A 294 -8.35 -10.11 -22.60
CA ARG A 294 -8.84 -9.00 -23.42
C ARG A 294 -8.67 -7.63 -22.74
N TYR A 295 -8.86 -7.59 -21.43
CA TYR A 295 -8.73 -6.36 -20.63
C TYR A 295 -7.47 -6.36 -19.80
N GLN A 296 -6.83 -5.20 -19.72
CA GLN A 296 -5.64 -4.98 -18.91
C GLN A 296 -5.97 -4.02 -17.74
N ASN A 297 -5.06 -3.90 -16.76
CA ASN A 297 -5.24 -2.99 -15.61
C ASN A 297 -6.49 -3.27 -14.78
N HIS A 298 -6.68 -4.49 -14.34
CA HIS A 298 -7.83 -4.88 -13.49
C HIS A 298 -7.94 -4.09 -12.17
N LYS A 299 -6.94 -3.29 -11.78
CA LYS A 299 -7.04 -2.31 -10.68
C LYS A 299 -8.24 -1.36 -10.86
N ASP A 300 -8.70 -1.15 -12.09
CA ASP A 300 -9.80 -0.26 -12.40
C ASP A 300 -11.15 -0.82 -11.91
N LEU A 301 -11.23 -2.11 -11.55
CA LEU A 301 -12.36 -2.71 -10.84
C LEU A 301 -12.67 -1.99 -9.52
N MET A 302 -11.65 -1.39 -8.86
CA MET A 302 -11.86 -0.58 -7.65
C MET A 302 -12.73 0.66 -7.88
N SER A 303 -12.86 1.11 -9.12
CA SER A 303 -13.65 2.27 -9.50
C SER A 303 -14.91 1.92 -10.29
N PHE A 304 -15.35 0.65 -10.24
CA PHE A 304 -16.58 0.24 -10.91
C PHE A 304 -17.78 1.05 -10.38
N PRO A 305 -18.63 1.59 -11.26
CA PRO A 305 -19.75 2.45 -10.85
C PRO A 305 -20.82 1.68 -10.10
N ASP A 306 -21.40 2.29 -9.08
CA ASP A 306 -22.44 1.65 -8.25
C ASP A 306 -23.83 1.70 -8.88
N CYS A 307 -24.02 2.46 -9.92
CA CYS A 307 -25.31 2.64 -10.63
C CYS A 307 -26.50 2.97 -9.72
N GLY A 308 -26.23 3.43 -8.48
CA GLY A 308 -27.25 3.71 -7.47
C GLY A 308 -27.51 2.56 -6.50
N HIS A 309 -26.91 1.39 -6.70
CA HIS A 309 -27.02 0.20 -5.84
C HIS A 309 -26.14 0.32 -4.60
N LYS A 310 -26.59 1.08 -3.62
CA LYS A 310 -25.84 1.33 -2.37
C LYS A 310 -25.68 0.05 -1.53
N GLU A 311 -26.64 -0.88 -1.63
CA GLU A 311 -26.63 -2.17 -0.97
C GLU A 311 -25.51 -3.10 -1.42
N LEU A 312 -24.91 -2.85 -2.59
CA LEU A 312 -23.75 -3.58 -3.11
C LEU A 312 -22.42 -3.08 -2.58
N LYS A 313 -22.43 -2.13 -1.63
CA LYS A 313 -21.25 -1.60 -0.91
C LYS A 313 -21.40 -1.76 0.58
N TYR A 314 -20.28 -1.74 1.28
CA TYR A 314 -20.31 -1.64 2.74
C TYR A 314 -21.04 -0.37 3.19
N GLU A 315 -21.86 -0.50 4.23
CA GLU A 315 -22.38 0.66 4.93
C GLU A 315 -21.22 1.54 5.43
N LYS A 316 -21.30 2.83 5.15
CA LYS A 316 -20.27 3.77 5.58
C LYS A 316 -20.36 4.04 7.07
N TRP A 317 -19.32 3.71 7.80
CA TRP A 317 -19.20 4.11 9.19
C TRP A 317 -18.72 5.56 9.30
N ALA A 318 -19.47 6.38 10.00
CA ALA A 318 -19.07 7.76 10.29
C ALA A 318 -17.92 7.76 11.31
N PRO A 319 -16.78 8.43 11.04
CA PRO A 319 -15.72 8.54 12.02
C PRO A 319 -16.20 9.28 13.28
N ILE A 320 -15.94 8.68 14.44
CA ILE A 320 -16.34 9.21 15.73
C ILE A 320 -15.37 10.31 16.16
N MET A 321 -15.89 11.49 16.51
CA MET A 321 -15.07 12.53 17.11
C MET A 321 -15.15 12.40 18.64
N LYS A 322 -14.00 12.14 19.27
CA LYS A 322 -13.93 12.02 20.73
C LYS A 322 -14.26 13.36 21.38
N PRO A 323 -14.97 13.36 22.54
CA PRO A 323 -15.49 14.59 23.19
C PRO A 323 -14.42 15.65 23.45
N GLU A 324 -13.22 15.25 23.85
CA GLU A 324 -12.11 16.16 24.12
C GLU A 324 -11.70 16.99 22.90
N PHE A 325 -11.90 16.48 21.68
CA PHE A 325 -11.63 17.23 20.45
C PHE A 325 -12.81 18.06 19.96
N LEU A 326 -13.98 18.02 20.63
CA LEU A 326 -15.14 18.86 20.35
C LEU A 326 -15.28 20.03 21.33
N SER A 327 -14.68 19.90 22.51
CA SER A 327 -14.78 20.92 23.58
C SER A 327 -14.19 22.27 23.13
N ASN A 328 -14.67 23.37 23.72
CA ASN A 328 -14.10 24.71 23.46
C ASN A 328 -12.79 24.95 24.24
N GLU A 329 -12.39 24.02 25.08
CA GLU A 329 -11.13 24.10 25.81
C GLU A 329 -9.92 23.85 24.93
N SER A 330 -8.76 24.30 25.38
CA SER A 330 -7.50 24.08 24.69
C SER A 330 -7.14 22.61 24.65
N ILE A 331 -7.05 22.02 23.46
CA ILE A 331 -6.62 20.62 23.33
C ILE A 331 -5.16 20.45 23.74
N LEU A 332 -4.32 21.46 23.55
CA LEU A 332 -2.92 21.43 23.99
C LEU A 332 -2.83 21.36 25.53
N ASP A 333 -3.70 22.05 26.26
CA ASP A 333 -3.73 22.01 27.71
C ASP A 333 -4.26 20.64 28.19
N GLN A 334 -5.29 20.11 27.57
CA GLN A 334 -5.79 18.76 27.87
C GLN A 334 -4.75 17.67 27.62
N ILE A 335 -3.88 17.79 26.60
CA ILE A 335 -2.79 16.85 26.35
C ILE A 335 -1.72 16.96 27.44
N ARG A 336 -1.51 18.15 28.02
CA ARG A 336 -0.59 18.34 29.15
C ARG A 336 -1.07 17.67 30.44
N GLU A 337 -2.37 17.60 30.63
CA GLU A 337 -3.00 16.95 31.78
C GLU A 337 -2.97 15.42 31.67
N LYS A 338 -3.30 14.90 30.50
CA LYS A 338 -3.38 13.46 30.21
C LYS A 338 -3.06 13.18 28.76
N ASP A 339 -2.38 12.05 28.49
CA ASP A 339 -2.15 11.56 27.12
C ASP A 339 -3.50 11.42 26.40
N ARG A 340 -3.55 11.81 25.12
CA ARG A 340 -4.71 11.64 24.24
C ARG A 340 -4.34 10.74 23.09
N PHE A 341 -5.32 10.01 22.56
CA PHE A 341 -5.11 9.19 21.39
C PHE A 341 -6.35 9.12 20.51
N ILE A 342 -6.12 8.87 19.23
CA ILE A 342 -7.16 8.51 18.27
C ILE A 342 -6.76 7.21 17.55
N HIS A 343 -7.75 6.39 17.23
CA HIS A 343 -7.60 5.18 16.42
C HIS A 343 -8.39 5.37 15.12
N VAL A 344 -7.71 5.82 14.07
CA VAL A 344 -8.34 5.99 12.75
C VAL A 344 -8.49 4.62 12.06
N PRO A 345 -9.48 4.43 11.17
CA PRO A 345 -10.53 5.37 10.73
C PRO A 345 -11.76 5.41 11.66
N TYR A 346 -11.78 4.64 12.74
CA TYR A 346 -12.90 4.64 13.69
C TYR A 346 -13.09 6.02 14.33
N HIS A 347 -11.99 6.62 14.80
CA HIS A 347 -11.98 8.01 15.24
C HIS A 347 -11.63 8.96 14.12
N SER A 348 -12.18 10.17 14.17
CA SER A 348 -11.93 11.20 13.18
C SER A 348 -10.48 11.72 13.25
N PHE A 349 -9.81 11.74 12.12
CA PHE A 349 -8.49 12.37 11.96
C PHE A 349 -8.51 13.89 12.21
N ASN A 350 -9.69 14.50 12.20
CA ASN A 350 -9.85 15.92 12.54
C ASN A 350 -9.40 16.24 13.98
N GLY A 351 -9.34 15.26 14.88
CA GLY A 351 -8.71 15.41 16.19
C GLY A 351 -7.25 15.85 16.09
N TYR A 352 -6.46 15.18 15.25
CA TYR A 352 -5.07 15.55 14.97
C TYR A 352 -4.97 16.91 14.27
N ILE A 353 -5.83 17.18 13.29
CA ILE A 353 -5.86 18.48 12.61
C ILE A 353 -6.15 19.61 13.61
N ARG A 354 -7.01 19.41 14.61
CA ARG A 354 -7.27 20.37 15.67
C ARG A 354 -6.01 20.70 16.47
N VAL A 355 -5.23 19.71 16.87
CA VAL A 355 -3.96 19.92 17.58
C VAL A 355 -3.01 20.79 16.77
N LEU A 356 -2.83 20.50 15.48
CA LEU A 356 -1.99 21.32 14.60
C LEU A 356 -2.50 22.73 14.42
N ARG A 357 -3.82 22.91 14.24
CA ARG A 357 -4.43 24.23 14.06
C ARG A 357 -4.28 25.08 15.33
N GLU A 358 -4.52 24.47 16.49
CA GLU A 358 -4.34 25.18 17.76
C GLU A 358 -2.87 25.56 17.98
N ALA A 359 -1.93 24.63 17.71
CA ALA A 359 -0.50 24.92 17.77
C ALA A 359 -0.08 26.05 16.81
N ALA A 360 -0.71 26.14 15.65
CA ALA A 360 -0.41 27.19 14.65
C ALA A 360 -0.80 28.61 15.12
N ILE A 361 -1.83 28.74 15.97
CA ILE A 361 -2.33 30.07 16.38
C ILE A 361 -1.96 30.46 17.82
N LYS A 362 -1.64 29.51 18.70
CA LYS A 362 -1.35 29.80 20.12
C LYS A 362 -0.03 30.59 20.27
N PRO A 363 -0.02 31.74 20.98
CA PRO A 363 1.17 32.58 21.13
C PRO A 363 2.33 31.92 21.89
N GLU A 364 2.02 30.99 22.81
CA GLU A 364 3.02 30.26 23.59
C GLU A 364 3.79 29.22 22.78
N VAL A 365 3.29 28.80 21.63
CA VAL A 365 3.98 27.86 20.75
C VAL A 365 5.07 28.58 19.97
N LYS A 366 6.30 28.09 20.06
CA LYS A 366 7.50 28.67 19.43
C LYS A 366 7.88 27.96 18.13
N ALA A 367 7.84 26.62 18.17
CA ALA A 367 8.27 25.81 17.02
C ALA A 367 7.39 24.58 16.86
N ILE A 368 7.32 24.10 15.60
CA ILE A 368 6.66 22.84 15.22
C ILE A 368 7.63 22.08 14.32
N LYS A 369 7.95 20.83 14.67
CA LYS A 369 8.71 19.90 13.82
C LYS A 369 7.86 18.68 13.49
N THR A 370 7.88 18.22 12.25
CA THR A 370 7.12 17.02 11.85
C THR A 370 7.82 16.22 10.76
N THR A 371 7.56 14.91 10.73
CA THR A 371 7.97 14.05 9.62
C THR A 371 6.80 13.82 8.68
N LEU A 372 7.03 13.91 7.38
CA LEU A 372 6.00 13.76 6.34
C LEU A 372 6.50 12.74 5.29
N TYR A 373 5.78 11.66 5.11
CA TYR A 373 6.13 10.60 4.17
C TYR A 373 5.33 10.71 2.86
N ARG A 374 4.01 10.90 2.96
CA ARG A 374 3.09 11.11 1.85
C ARG A 374 2.17 12.28 2.18
N LEU A 375 1.89 13.11 1.18
CA LEU A 375 1.06 14.29 1.32
C LEU A 375 -0.20 14.18 0.46
N ALA A 376 -1.36 14.45 1.07
CA ALA A 376 -2.62 14.49 0.35
C ALA A 376 -2.63 15.62 -0.69
N LYS A 377 -3.37 15.42 -1.79
CA LYS A 377 -3.50 16.44 -2.85
C LYS A 377 -3.98 17.79 -2.32
N ASP A 378 -4.88 17.79 -1.33
CA ASP A 378 -5.38 18.96 -0.58
C ASP A 378 -5.15 18.77 0.92
N SER A 379 -3.87 18.82 1.35
CA SER A 379 -3.46 18.50 2.72
C SER A 379 -3.80 19.60 3.72
N LYS A 380 -4.68 19.30 4.68
CA LYS A 380 -4.97 20.15 5.84
C LYS A 380 -3.78 20.22 6.80
N VAL A 381 -2.97 19.16 6.86
CA VAL A 381 -1.72 19.12 7.64
C VAL A 381 -0.76 20.19 7.13
N VAL A 382 -0.48 20.20 5.82
CA VAL A 382 0.41 21.20 5.23
C VAL A 382 -0.15 22.63 5.38
N LYS A 383 -1.46 22.81 5.18
CA LYS A 383 -2.11 24.11 5.40
C LYS A 383 -1.93 24.62 6.83
N ALA A 384 -2.01 23.75 7.84
CA ALA A 384 -1.79 24.12 9.24
C ALA A 384 -0.31 24.50 9.50
N LEU A 385 0.64 23.78 8.91
CA LEU A 385 2.07 24.10 9.02
C LEU A 385 2.41 25.46 8.38
N ILE A 386 1.87 25.74 7.19
CA ILE A 386 2.01 27.05 6.53
C ILE A 386 1.39 28.16 7.41
N THR A 387 0.21 27.93 7.98
CA THR A 387 -0.42 28.87 8.90
C THR A 387 0.47 29.15 10.11
N ALA A 388 1.11 28.11 10.67
CA ALA A 388 2.06 28.28 11.78
C ALA A 388 3.26 29.15 11.39
N ALA A 389 3.86 28.92 10.22
CA ALA A 389 4.98 29.71 9.71
C ALA A 389 4.57 31.18 9.51
N ARG A 390 3.41 31.43 8.90
CA ARG A 390 2.84 32.79 8.73
C ARG A 390 2.57 33.50 10.05
N ASN A 391 2.28 32.76 11.12
CA ASN A 391 2.14 33.27 12.49
C ASN A 391 3.48 33.38 13.23
N GLY A 392 4.62 33.36 12.51
CA GLY A 392 5.96 33.61 13.05
C GLY A 392 6.56 32.44 13.84
N LYS A 393 6.04 31.23 13.74
CA LYS A 393 6.58 30.06 14.41
C LYS A 393 7.69 29.41 13.56
N LYS A 394 8.71 28.84 14.21
CA LYS A 394 9.70 28.03 13.51
C LYS A 394 9.08 26.69 13.12
N VAL A 395 8.84 26.49 11.84
CA VAL A 395 8.28 25.21 11.35
C VAL A 395 9.34 24.45 10.58
N THR A 396 9.57 23.19 10.96
CA THR A 396 10.48 22.27 10.25
C THR A 396 9.68 21.03 9.80
N ALA A 397 9.67 20.78 8.51
CA ALA A 397 9.07 19.61 7.91
C ALA A 397 10.15 18.70 7.31
N VAL A 398 10.32 17.50 7.85
CA VAL A 398 11.18 16.46 7.27
C VAL A 398 10.37 15.66 6.27
N VAL A 399 10.66 15.81 4.98
CA VAL A 399 9.89 15.20 3.88
C VAL A 399 10.68 14.08 3.24
N GLU A 400 10.07 12.90 3.13
CA GLU A 400 10.61 11.77 2.37
C GLU A 400 10.24 11.92 0.89
N LEU A 401 11.17 12.39 0.06
CA LEU A 401 10.92 12.61 -1.37
C LEU A 401 10.81 11.30 -2.17
N LEU A 402 11.50 10.25 -1.73
CA LEU A 402 11.51 8.94 -2.40
C LEU A 402 10.32 8.05 -2.01
N ALA A 403 9.18 8.66 -1.64
CA ALA A 403 7.93 7.93 -1.47
C ALA A 403 7.42 7.49 -2.84
N ARG A 404 7.60 6.22 -3.18
CA ARG A 404 7.25 5.67 -4.50
C ARG A 404 5.84 6.07 -4.92
N PHE A 405 5.69 6.60 -6.14
CA PHE A 405 4.46 7.04 -6.80
C PHE A 405 3.81 8.33 -6.27
N ASP A 406 4.39 8.96 -5.23
CA ASP A 406 3.91 10.24 -4.67
C ASP A 406 4.96 11.35 -4.82
N GLU A 407 6.05 11.10 -5.56
CA GLU A 407 7.19 12.01 -5.69
C GLU A 407 6.76 13.39 -6.22
N GLU A 408 5.92 13.45 -7.26
CA GLU A 408 5.44 14.72 -7.84
C GLU A 408 4.62 15.54 -6.83
N SER A 409 3.76 14.89 -6.05
CA SER A 409 2.96 15.57 -5.01
C SER A 409 3.84 16.08 -3.88
N ASN A 410 4.81 15.27 -3.43
CA ASN A 410 5.73 15.65 -2.37
C ASN A 410 6.64 16.83 -2.81
N ILE A 411 7.13 16.82 -4.05
CA ILE A 411 7.92 17.94 -4.62
C ILE A 411 7.09 19.22 -4.65
N LYS A 412 5.85 19.17 -5.17
CA LYS A 412 4.97 20.34 -5.25
C LYS A 412 4.70 20.96 -3.88
N TRP A 413 4.35 20.14 -2.89
CA TRP A 413 4.07 20.62 -1.53
C TRP A 413 5.35 21.12 -0.83
N SER A 414 6.50 20.49 -1.07
CA SER A 414 7.77 20.93 -0.51
C SER A 414 8.15 22.33 -0.99
N LYS A 415 8.04 22.59 -2.30
CA LYS A 415 8.25 23.92 -2.86
C LYS A 415 7.31 24.95 -2.22
N ARG A 416 6.02 24.63 -2.15
CA ARG A 416 5.03 25.52 -1.55
C ARG A 416 5.34 25.83 -0.07
N MET A 417 5.73 24.84 0.71
CA MET A 417 6.11 25.03 2.12
C MET A 417 7.33 25.93 2.25
N GLN A 418 8.37 25.75 1.41
CA GLN A 418 9.56 26.60 1.41
C GLN A 418 9.24 28.06 1.05
N GLU A 419 8.42 28.29 0.02
CA GLU A 419 7.94 29.63 -0.36
C GLU A 419 7.21 30.34 0.79
N GLU A 420 6.57 29.58 1.68
CA GLU A 420 5.80 30.10 2.84
C GLU A 420 6.63 30.13 4.14
N GLY A 421 7.96 29.95 4.05
CA GLY A 421 8.87 30.08 5.19
C GLY A 421 8.99 28.85 6.09
N VAL A 422 8.47 27.68 5.67
CA VAL A 422 8.71 26.42 6.37
C VAL A 422 10.11 25.92 6.00
N ASN A 423 10.90 25.55 7.01
CA ASN A 423 12.17 24.86 6.81
C ASN A 423 11.89 23.39 6.38
N VAL A 424 12.15 23.06 5.12
CA VAL A 424 11.94 21.71 4.58
C VAL A 424 13.27 20.98 4.49
N ILE A 425 13.37 19.85 5.19
CA ILE A 425 14.53 18.95 5.17
C ILE A 425 14.18 17.73 4.33
N PHE A 426 15.01 17.40 3.36
CA PHE A 426 14.83 16.26 2.48
C PHE A 426 15.67 15.07 2.93
N GLY A 427 15.03 14.15 3.66
CA GLY A 427 15.62 12.87 4.00
C GLY A 427 16.95 12.91 4.75
N VAL A 428 17.56 11.75 4.86
CA VAL A 428 18.92 11.51 5.35
C VAL A 428 19.58 10.58 4.35
N GLU A 429 20.77 10.91 3.89
CA GLU A 429 21.50 10.07 2.95
C GLU A 429 21.72 8.66 3.54
N GLY A 430 21.34 7.64 2.77
CA GLY A 430 21.42 6.23 3.18
C GLY A 430 20.34 5.75 4.16
N LEU A 431 19.51 6.62 4.74
CA LEU A 431 18.46 6.27 5.68
C LEU A 431 17.10 6.84 5.26
N LYS A 432 16.11 5.98 5.06
CA LYS A 432 14.73 6.43 4.78
C LYS A 432 14.02 6.86 6.07
N ILE A 433 13.40 8.04 6.04
CA ILE A 433 12.58 8.53 7.15
C ILE A 433 11.20 7.86 7.08
N HIS A 434 10.91 7.00 8.05
CA HIS A 434 9.61 6.31 8.09
C HIS A 434 8.86 6.49 9.41
N SER A 435 9.47 7.11 10.42
CA SER A 435 8.79 7.52 11.65
C SER A 435 7.71 8.57 11.38
N LYS A 436 6.64 8.56 12.19
CA LYS A 436 5.52 9.50 12.11
C LYS A 436 5.49 10.28 13.40
N LEU A 437 6.14 11.45 13.38
CA LEU A 437 6.41 12.27 14.54
C LEU A 437 5.94 13.71 14.32
N LEU A 438 5.36 14.28 15.37
CA LEU A 438 5.12 15.70 15.54
C LEU A 438 5.72 16.12 16.87
N TYR A 439 6.41 17.25 16.89
CA TYR A 439 6.93 17.91 18.07
C TYR A 439 6.50 19.37 18.08
N ILE A 440 5.92 19.81 19.18
CA ILE A 440 5.47 21.18 19.40
C ILE A 440 6.26 21.75 20.59
N GLU A 441 7.09 22.76 20.34
CA GLU A 441 7.79 23.50 21.38
C GLU A 441 6.91 24.64 21.91
N SER A 442 6.64 24.66 23.20
CA SER A 442 5.75 25.64 23.84
C SER A 442 6.30 26.11 25.19
N LYS A 443 6.07 27.38 25.52
CA LYS A 443 6.39 27.97 26.84
C LYS A 443 5.67 27.30 27.98
N LYS A 444 4.50 26.69 27.73
CA LYS A 444 3.67 26.00 28.73
C LYS A 444 3.95 24.51 28.88
N GLY A 445 4.99 24.02 28.23
CA GLY A 445 5.34 22.59 28.15
C GLY A 445 5.18 22.05 26.74
N ASN A 446 6.17 21.28 26.33
CA ASN A 446 6.27 20.71 24.98
C ASN A 446 5.34 19.53 24.82
N ILE A 447 4.91 19.26 23.57
CA ILE A 447 4.01 18.18 23.22
C ILE A 447 4.64 17.39 22.08
N ALA A 448 4.41 16.07 22.10
CA ALA A 448 4.74 15.20 20.99
C ALA A 448 3.53 14.38 20.53
N CYS A 449 3.48 14.08 19.21
CA CYS A 449 2.57 13.07 18.70
C CYS A 449 3.41 11.99 18.00
N VAL A 450 3.07 10.72 18.27
CA VAL A 450 3.67 9.55 17.65
C VAL A 450 2.57 8.74 16.98
N GLY A 451 2.70 8.52 15.68
CA GLY A 451 1.74 7.75 14.89
C GLY A 451 2.28 6.39 14.46
N THR A 452 1.40 5.41 14.31
CA THR A 452 1.71 4.14 13.63
C THR A 452 1.63 4.30 12.12
N GLY A 453 0.78 5.20 11.62
CA GLY A 453 0.58 5.52 10.20
C GLY A 453 0.87 6.96 9.83
N ASN A 454 0.89 7.21 8.53
CA ASN A 454 1.20 8.53 7.98
C ASN A 454 0.18 9.59 8.41
N PHE A 455 0.64 10.81 8.63
CA PHE A 455 -0.21 11.99 8.87
C PHE A 455 -0.86 12.46 7.55
N HIS A 456 -1.76 11.64 7.04
CA HIS A 456 -2.36 11.78 5.73
C HIS A 456 -3.86 11.52 5.78
N GLU A 457 -4.65 12.52 5.40
CA GLU A 457 -6.11 12.54 5.51
C GLU A 457 -6.80 11.40 4.73
N GLY A 458 -6.25 11.03 3.58
CA GLY A 458 -6.77 9.93 2.76
C GLY A 458 -6.51 8.56 3.40
N ASN A 459 -5.28 8.33 3.87
CA ASN A 459 -4.91 7.07 4.54
C ASN A 459 -5.72 6.88 5.82
N ALA A 460 -5.95 7.96 6.58
CA ALA A 460 -6.73 7.93 7.82
C ALA A 460 -8.21 7.53 7.65
N LYS A 461 -8.72 7.45 6.42
CA LYS A 461 -10.07 6.96 6.10
C LYS A 461 -10.13 5.45 5.84
N ILE A 462 -8.96 4.81 5.62
CA ILE A 462 -8.88 3.44 5.12
C ILE A 462 -7.97 2.58 6.01
N TYR A 463 -6.90 3.16 6.59
CA TYR A 463 -5.89 2.44 7.36
C TYR A 463 -6.18 2.52 8.85
N THR A 464 -6.14 1.37 9.53
CA THR A 464 -6.26 1.35 11.00
C THR A 464 -4.92 1.75 11.60
N ASP A 465 -4.86 2.93 12.21
CA ASP A 465 -3.66 3.48 12.82
C ASP A 465 -3.95 4.22 14.13
N TYR A 466 -3.00 4.15 15.05
CA TYR A 466 -3.00 4.92 16.28
C TYR A 466 -2.17 6.19 16.16
N LEU A 467 -2.68 7.27 16.71
CA LEU A 467 -1.95 8.52 16.93
C LEU A 467 -2.03 8.84 18.42
N MET A 468 -0.91 8.79 19.11
CA MET A 468 -0.79 9.16 20.54
C MET A 468 -0.23 10.56 20.64
N MET A 469 -0.80 11.38 21.50
CA MET A 469 -0.41 12.75 21.81
C MET A 469 -0.08 12.84 23.30
N THR A 470 1.13 13.30 23.62
CA THR A 470 1.66 13.27 25.00
C THR A 470 2.45 14.54 25.31
N ALA A 471 2.43 14.93 26.57
CA ALA A 471 3.31 15.95 27.13
C ALA A 471 4.28 15.38 28.18
N ARG A 472 4.40 14.04 28.28
CA ARG A 472 5.34 13.39 29.19
C ARG A 472 6.77 13.77 28.82
N THR A 473 7.43 14.51 29.70
CA THR A 473 8.72 15.14 29.45
C THR A 473 9.77 14.17 28.88
N LYS A 474 9.85 12.95 29.43
CA LYS A 474 10.81 11.92 28.95
C LYS A 474 10.55 11.56 27.48
N LEU A 475 9.31 11.35 27.09
CA LEU A 475 8.95 10.98 25.71
C LEU A 475 9.15 12.16 24.76
N VAL A 476 8.65 13.34 25.16
CA VAL A 476 8.74 14.56 24.35
C VAL A 476 10.17 14.96 24.08
N ASN A 477 11.06 14.89 25.08
CA ASN A 477 12.48 15.18 24.92
C ASN A 477 13.17 14.19 23.97
N GLU A 478 12.77 12.92 24.00
CA GLU A 478 13.34 11.92 23.08
C GLU A 478 12.78 12.05 21.67
N VAL A 479 11.53 12.47 21.50
CA VAL A 479 11.01 12.82 20.16
C VAL A 479 11.78 14.00 19.59
N ALA A 480 12.05 15.07 20.39
CA ALA A 480 12.91 16.18 19.95
C ALA A 480 14.31 15.66 19.53
N LYS A 481 14.88 14.76 20.33
CA LYS A 481 16.19 14.14 20.03
C LYS A 481 16.18 13.29 18.74
N VAL A 482 15.04 12.72 18.34
CA VAL A 482 14.95 12.04 17.03
C VAL A 482 15.09 13.04 15.88
N PHE A 483 14.52 14.25 15.99
CA PHE A 483 14.76 15.31 14.98
C PHE A 483 16.22 15.75 14.95
N ASP A 484 16.89 15.83 16.11
CA ASP A 484 18.33 16.10 16.16
C ASP A 484 19.16 14.94 15.55
N PHE A 485 18.71 13.71 15.72
CA PHE A 485 19.30 12.52 15.07
C PHE A 485 19.11 12.55 13.55
N ILE A 486 17.97 13.00 13.05
CA ILE A 486 17.73 13.20 11.61
C ILE A 486 18.68 14.26 11.03
N ASP A 487 18.89 15.33 11.76
CA ASP A 487 19.77 16.42 11.35
C ASP A 487 21.28 16.03 11.39
N ARG A 488 21.66 15.17 12.35
CA ARG A 488 23.05 14.72 12.59
C ARG A 488 23.14 13.21 12.77
N PRO A 489 22.87 12.39 11.75
CA PRO A 489 22.69 10.94 11.87
C PRO A 489 23.94 10.17 12.34
N PHE A 490 25.12 10.75 12.18
CA PHE A 490 26.40 10.12 12.57
C PHE A 490 26.83 10.46 14.02
N SER A 491 26.08 11.30 14.73
CA SER A 491 26.34 11.61 16.13
C SER A 491 25.85 10.49 17.06
N PRO A 492 26.52 10.24 18.19
CA PRO A 492 26.10 9.21 19.14
C PRO A 492 24.85 9.66 19.93
N PHE A 493 23.71 9.10 19.62
CA PHE A 493 22.47 9.33 20.36
C PHE A 493 22.11 8.13 21.25
N ARG A 494 21.62 8.39 22.45
CA ARG A 494 21.03 7.40 23.35
C ARG A 494 19.56 7.71 23.58
N PHE A 495 18.73 6.68 23.42
CA PHE A 495 17.30 6.71 23.67
C PHE A 495 16.98 5.72 24.81
N ASN A 496 16.39 6.20 25.88
CA ASN A 496 16.06 5.38 27.05
C ASN A 496 14.62 4.88 27.00
N GLU A 497 13.70 5.74 26.57
CA GLU A 497 12.28 5.45 26.45
C GLU A 497 11.95 4.92 25.03
N LEU A 498 12.22 5.71 24.00
CA LEU A 498 11.93 5.33 22.63
C LEU A 498 12.84 4.19 22.15
N LEU A 499 12.27 3.30 21.32
CA LEU A 499 13.03 2.36 20.53
C LEU A 499 13.23 2.96 19.14
N VAL A 500 14.45 3.32 18.81
CA VAL A 500 14.78 4.02 17.57
C VAL A 500 15.64 3.15 16.66
N SER A 501 15.22 2.97 15.41
CA SER A 501 16.01 2.31 14.38
C SER A 501 16.75 3.39 13.54
N PRO A 502 17.96 3.10 13.06
CA PRO A 502 18.76 1.89 13.24
C PRO A 502 19.56 1.83 14.55
N ASN A 503 19.36 2.80 15.45
CA ASN A 503 20.18 3.00 16.66
C ASN A 503 20.16 1.78 17.61
N SER A 504 19.01 1.47 18.21
CA SER A 504 18.94 0.44 19.26
C SER A 504 17.65 -0.40 19.26
N MET A 505 16.73 -0.16 18.34
CA MET A 505 15.42 -0.80 18.34
C MET A 505 15.54 -2.34 18.34
N LYS A 506 16.22 -2.91 17.36
CA LYS A 506 16.35 -4.37 17.20
C LYS A 506 16.94 -5.03 18.45
N SER A 507 18.06 -4.51 18.94
CA SER A 507 18.75 -5.06 20.12
C SER A 507 17.92 -4.97 21.40
N ARG A 508 17.12 -3.89 21.55
CA ARG A 508 16.24 -3.72 22.72
C ARG A 508 15.02 -4.65 22.65
N ILE A 509 14.43 -4.86 21.48
CA ILE A 509 13.32 -5.83 21.32
C ILE A 509 13.84 -7.25 21.60
N LEU A 510 14.99 -7.63 21.07
CA LEU A 510 15.60 -8.94 21.36
C LEU A 510 15.84 -9.15 22.86
N ARG A 511 16.32 -8.13 23.59
CA ARG A 511 16.48 -8.20 25.04
C ARG A 511 15.14 -8.31 25.80
N MET A 512 14.07 -7.68 25.31
CA MET A 512 12.74 -7.86 25.92
C MET A 512 12.22 -9.29 25.71
N LEU A 513 12.46 -9.88 24.54
CA LEU A 513 12.15 -11.29 24.28
C LEU A 513 13.00 -12.23 25.15
N ASP A 514 14.28 -11.91 25.37
CA ASP A 514 15.14 -12.66 26.33
C ASP A 514 14.62 -12.58 27.78
N ALA A 515 14.07 -11.42 28.16
CA ALA A 515 13.44 -11.27 29.48
C ALA A 515 12.19 -12.14 29.61
N GLU A 516 11.34 -12.23 28.55
CA GLU A 516 10.18 -13.14 28.54
C GLU A 516 10.62 -14.62 28.62
N ILE A 517 11.67 -15.01 27.90
CA ILE A 517 12.25 -16.36 27.98
C ILE A 517 12.70 -16.65 29.41
N LYS A 518 13.38 -15.72 30.05
CA LYS A 518 13.82 -15.86 31.46
C LYS A 518 12.63 -16.00 32.40
N ASN A 519 11.60 -15.13 32.24
CA ASN A 519 10.38 -15.18 33.03
C ASN A 519 9.68 -16.53 32.90
N ALA A 520 9.54 -17.06 31.68
CA ALA A 520 8.96 -18.39 31.45
C ALA A 520 9.73 -19.50 32.12
N ASN A 521 11.07 -19.51 32.03
CA ASN A 521 11.93 -20.49 32.68
C ASN A 521 11.89 -20.42 34.22
N GLU A 522 11.57 -19.23 34.76
CA GLU A 522 11.38 -19.00 36.19
C GLU A 522 9.95 -19.26 36.69
N GLY A 523 9.04 -19.71 35.80
CA GLY A 523 7.64 -19.95 36.11
C GLY A 523 6.81 -18.67 36.36
N LYS A 524 7.33 -17.51 35.92
CA LYS A 524 6.62 -16.21 35.97
C LYS A 524 5.73 -16.03 34.75
N GLU A 525 4.81 -15.07 34.83
CA GLU A 525 3.98 -14.69 33.71
C GLU A 525 4.86 -14.24 32.51
N ALA A 526 4.71 -14.91 31.37
CA ALA A 526 5.50 -14.66 30.17
C ALA A 526 4.67 -14.85 28.91
N TRP A 527 4.40 -13.73 28.24
CA TRP A 527 3.70 -13.74 26.96
C TRP A 527 4.05 -12.49 26.15
N VAL A 528 3.83 -12.60 24.84
CA VAL A 528 3.96 -11.48 23.89
C VAL A 528 2.71 -11.41 23.06
N LYS A 529 2.12 -10.22 22.95
CA LYS A 529 1.01 -9.95 22.06
C LYS A 529 1.42 -8.85 21.10
N MET A 530 1.20 -9.07 19.82
CA MET A 530 1.57 -8.07 18.82
C MET A 530 0.57 -7.97 17.68
N LYS A 531 0.48 -6.76 17.14
CA LYS A 531 -0.11 -6.48 15.85
C LYS A 531 0.96 -5.84 14.97
N ILE A 532 1.17 -6.36 13.78
CA ILE A 532 2.27 -5.96 12.91
C ILE A 532 1.91 -6.23 11.44
N ASN A 533 2.56 -5.54 10.49
CA ASN A 533 2.27 -5.83 9.10
C ASN A 533 3.17 -6.91 8.51
N HIS A 534 4.45 -6.95 8.88
CA HIS A 534 5.40 -7.89 8.28
C HIS A 534 6.41 -8.41 9.31
N ILE A 535 6.69 -9.71 9.24
CA ILE A 535 7.75 -10.39 10.01
C ILE A 535 8.60 -11.19 9.04
N THR A 536 9.81 -10.69 8.71
CA THR A 536 10.74 -11.37 7.79
C THR A 536 12.21 -11.30 8.24
N ASP A 537 12.52 -10.58 9.33
CA ASP A 537 13.87 -10.54 9.88
C ASP A 537 14.21 -11.87 10.56
N THR A 538 15.29 -12.51 10.11
CA THR A 538 15.66 -13.86 10.56
C THR A 538 16.04 -13.95 12.03
N ASP A 539 16.62 -12.87 12.60
CA ASP A 539 16.96 -12.86 14.04
C ASP A 539 15.70 -12.77 14.89
N MET A 540 14.73 -11.94 14.45
CA MET A 540 13.44 -11.80 15.14
C MET A 540 12.65 -13.09 15.07
N VAL A 541 12.55 -13.74 13.89
CA VAL A 541 11.89 -15.05 13.73
C VAL A 541 12.55 -16.12 14.61
N THR A 542 13.90 -16.19 14.60
CA THR A 542 14.65 -17.14 15.44
C THR A 542 14.38 -16.91 16.92
N LYS A 543 14.33 -15.65 17.35
CA LYS A 543 14.07 -15.29 18.76
C LYS A 543 12.64 -15.65 19.19
N LEU A 544 11.63 -15.48 18.33
CA LEU A 544 10.27 -15.93 18.60
C LEU A 544 10.17 -17.45 18.76
N TYR A 545 10.92 -18.23 17.97
CA TYR A 545 10.99 -19.67 18.16
C TYR A 545 11.66 -20.06 19.48
N GLN A 546 12.74 -19.37 19.86
CA GLN A 546 13.37 -19.57 21.16
C GLN A 546 12.40 -19.26 22.31
N ALA A 547 11.64 -18.17 22.20
CA ALA A 547 10.65 -17.78 23.20
C ALA A 547 9.51 -18.82 23.31
N SER A 548 8.94 -19.23 22.18
CA SER A 548 7.92 -20.28 22.16
C SER A 548 8.41 -21.58 22.78
N LYS A 549 9.63 -21.98 22.45
CA LYS A 549 10.25 -23.20 22.98
C LYS A 549 10.47 -23.15 24.49
N ALA A 550 10.70 -21.98 25.07
CA ALA A 550 10.80 -21.72 26.49
C ALA A 550 9.43 -21.65 27.21
N GLY A 551 8.32 -21.72 26.47
CA GLY A 551 6.96 -21.68 27.02
C GLY A 551 6.28 -20.32 26.98
N VAL A 552 6.91 -19.30 26.37
CA VAL A 552 6.29 -17.97 26.18
C VAL A 552 5.11 -18.09 25.23
N LYS A 553 3.92 -17.62 25.62
CA LYS A 553 2.73 -17.57 24.78
C LYS A 553 2.79 -16.35 23.85
N ILE A 554 2.62 -16.56 22.55
CA ILE A 554 2.79 -15.50 21.54
C ILE A 554 1.56 -15.43 20.64
N ASP A 555 0.86 -14.31 20.70
CA ASP A 555 -0.30 -13.99 19.86
C ASP A 555 0.07 -12.88 18.86
N ILE A 556 -0.14 -13.15 17.58
CA ILE A 556 0.24 -12.25 16.49
C ILE A 556 -0.95 -11.98 15.58
N VAL A 557 -1.37 -10.71 15.46
CA VAL A 557 -2.23 -10.24 14.38
C VAL A 557 -1.33 -9.68 13.28
N ILE A 558 -1.36 -10.28 12.09
CA ILE A 558 -0.49 -9.89 10.98
C ILE A 558 -1.30 -9.65 9.70
N ARG A 559 -0.98 -8.61 8.96
CA ARG A 559 -1.63 -8.35 7.68
C ARG A 559 -0.92 -9.00 6.51
N GLY A 560 0.39 -8.80 6.41
CA GLY A 560 1.18 -9.07 5.19
C GLY A 560 2.10 -10.27 5.31
N ASN A 561 3.37 -10.08 4.97
CA ASN A 561 4.37 -11.16 4.94
C ASN A 561 4.66 -11.71 6.32
N CYS A 562 4.58 -13.02 6.44
CA CYS A 562 4.96 -13.77 7.63
C CYS A 562 5.93 -14.88 7.24
N SER A 563 7.21 -14.68 7.51
CA SER A 563 8.22 -15.74 7.32
C SER A 563 8.26 -16.73 8.47
N LEU A 564 7.57 -16.42 9.57
CA LEU A 564 7.39 -17.31 10.71
C LEU A 564 6.37 -18.40 10.36
N VAL A 565 6.62 -19.63 10.80
CA VAL A 565 5.68 -20.77 10.69
C VAL A 565 5.17 -21.13 12.08
N PRO A 566 3.94 -20.79 12.45
CA PRO A 566 3.31 -21.19 13.72
C PRO A 566 2.97 -22.68 13.77
N GLY A 567 2.71 -23.21 14.97
CA GLY A 567 2.12 -24.54 15.17
C GLY A 567 3.06 -25.72 14.91
N ILE A 568 4.38 -25.53 14.76
CA ILE A 568 5.32 -26.63 14.64
C ILE A 568 5.60 -27.19 16.04
N ALA A 569 5.27 -28.49 16.24
CA ALA A 569 5.47 -29.18 17.50
C ALA A 569 6.89 -29.06 18.05
N LYS A 570 7.01 -28.73 19.32
CA LYS A 570 8.28 -28.50 20.07
C LYS A 570 9.11 -27.33 19.52
N LEU A 571 8.55 -26.46 18.69
CA LEU A 571 9.24 -25.30 18.15
C LEU A 571 8.38 -24.03 18.24
N SER A 572 7.19 -24.04 17.67
CA SER A 572 6.29 -22.88 17.60
C SER A 572 4.84 -23.19 18.00
N ASP A 573 4.64 -24.22 18.77
CA ASP A 573 3.35 -24.65 19.33
C ASP A 573 2.72 -23.64 20.31
N ASN A 574 3.51 -22.72 20.85
CA ASN A 574 3.04 -21.60 21.65
C ASN A 574 2.82 -20.30 20.84
N ILE A 575 2.93 -20.35 19.52
CA ILE A 575 2.71 -19.19 18.63
C ILE A 575 1.40 -19.36 17.88
N ARG A 576 0.51 -18.38 18.02
CA ARG A 576 -0.70 -18.25 17.20
C ARG A 576 -0.58 -17.01 16.32
N CYS A 577 -0.95 -17.12 15.06
CA CYS A 577 -0.85 -16.04 14.12
C CYS A 577 -2.14 -15.95 13.29
N VAL A 578 -2.78 -14.78 13.28
CA VAL A 578 -4.03 -14.51 12.56
C VAL A 578 -3.81 -13.40 11.56
N GLY A 579 -4.18 -13.63 10.31
CA GLY A 579 -4.13 -12.67 9.22
C GLY A 579 -5.51 -12.08 8.94
N ILE A 580 -5.67 -10.76 9.00
CA ILE A 580 -6.96 -10.10 8.77
C ILE A 580 -6.92 -9.29 7.48
N ILE A 581 -7.90 -9.52 6.62
CA ILE A 581 -8.27 -8.69 5.48
C ILE A 581 -9.74 -8.35 5.65
N ASP A 582 -10.06 -7.05 5.69
CA ASP A 582 -11.42 -6.57 5.91
C ASP A 582 -11.60 -5.20 5.24
N ARG A 583 -12.70 -4.50 5.49
CA ARG A 583 -13.02 -3.17 4.92
C ARG A 583 -11.95 -2.12 5.16
N TYR A 584 -11.28 -2.14 6.31
CA TYR A 584 -10.15 -1.29 6.62
C TYR A 584 -8.85 -2.08 6.53
N LEU A 585 -7.82 -1.44 6.03
CA LEU A 585 -6.49 -2.03 5.94
C LEU A 585 -5.83 -2.03 7.33
N GLU A 586 -5.57 -3.21 7.86
CA GLU A 586 -4.85 -3.37 9.12
C GLU A 586 -3.42 -2.85 8.99
N HIS A 587 -3.06 -1.82 9.77
CA HIS A 587 -1.79 -1.12 9.56
C HIS A 587 -1.03 -0.76 10.84
N SER A 588 -1.70 -0.60 11.96
CA SER A 588 -1.05 -0.27 13.22
C SER A 588 -0.02 -1.32 13.64
N ARG A 589 1.05 -0.87 14.32
CA ARG A 589 2.05 -1.72 14.94
C ARG A 589 1.95 -1.51 16.45
N ILE A 590 1.68 -2.61 17.14
CA ILE A 590 1.49 -2.68 18.59
C ILE A 590 2.33 -3.84 19.10
N LEU A 591 3.15 -3.61 20.12
CA LEU A 591 3.90 -4.65 20.81
C LEU A 591 3.60 -4.59 22.31
N ILE A 592 3.25 -5.72 22.90
CA ILE A 592 2.97 -5.85 24.32
C ILE A 592 3.75 -7.05 24.87
N PHE A 593 4.50 -6.82 25.92
CA PHE A 593 5.28 -7.84 26.63
C PHE A 593 4.75 -7.98 28.06
N ALA A 594 4.59 -9.20 28.55
CA ALA A 594 4.10 -9.48 29.92
C ALA A 594 5.02 -8.91 31.00
N ASN A 595 6.33 -8.95 30.78
CA ASN A 595 7.34 -8.41 31.68
C ASN A 595 7.16 -8.86 33.15
N GLY A 596 6.83 -10.16 33.33
CA GLY A 596 6.66 -10.76 34.66
C GLY A 596 5.50 -10.18 35.46
N GLY A 597 4.38 -9.84 34.82
CA GLY A 597 3.17 -9.29 35.42
C GLY A 597 3.12 -7.77 35.51
N LYS A 598 4.07 -7.05 34.86
CA LYS A 598 4.06 -5.59 34.70
C LYS A 598 4.12 -5.23 33.21
N PRO A 599 3.03 -5.39 32.47
CA PRO A 599 3.04 -5.32 31.03
C PRO A 599 3.61 -4.01 30.46
N ARG A 600 4.37 -4.13 29.38
CA ARG A 600 4.94 -2.99 28.66
C ARG A 600 4.34 -2.89 27.28
N TYR A 601 3.78 -1.74 26.95
CA TYR A 601 3.07 -1.45 25.73
C TYR A 601 3.87 -0.51 24.85
N PHE A 602 3.91 -0.78 23.56
CA PHE A 602 4.57 0.07 22.57
C PHE A 602 3.72 0.20 21.30
N ILE A 603 3.72 1.39 20.71
CA ILE A 603 3.20 1.65 19.36
C ILE A 603 4.25 2.34 18.50
N GLY A 604 4.17 2.23 17.19
CA GLY A 604 5.01 3.00 16.29
C GLY A 604 5.00 2.53 14.84
N SER A 605 6.10 2.83 14.14
CA SER A 605 6.15 2.73 12.68
C SER A 605 6.83 1.48 12.12
N ALA A 606 7.54 0.72 12.95
CA ALA A 606 8.42 -0.35 12.51
C ALA A 606 7.71 -1.71 12.34
N ASP A 607 7.90 -2.32 11.19
CA ASP A 607 7.70 -3.76 10.99
C ASP A 607 9.00 -4.52 11.30
N TRP A 608 8.92 -5.83 11.50
CA TRP A 608 10.07 -6.69 11.73
C TRP A 608 10.67 -7.21 10.42
N MET A 609 11.11 -6.26 9.60
CA MET A 609 11.84 -6.52 8.35
C MET A 609 13.26 -5.92 8.45
N PRO A 610 14.29 -6.51 7.80
CA PRO A 610 15.64 -5.96 7.81
C PRO A 610 15.69 -4.47 7.48
N ARG A 611 14.98 -4.03 6.44
CA ARG A 611 14.94 -2.62 6.03
C ARG A 611 14.39 -1.68 7.12
N ASN A 612 13.42 -2.11 7.93
CA ASN A 612 12.86 -1.29 9.01
C ASN A 612 13.79 -1.21 10.21
N LEU A 613 14.52 -2.29 10.48
CA LEU A 613 15.37 -2.43 11.66
C LEU A 613 16.80 -1.90 11.44
N ILE A 614 17.23 -1.68 10.19
CA ILE A 614 18.62 -1.36 9.83
C ILE A 614 18.73 -0.12 8.93
N ASN A 615 17.83 0.06 7.95
CA ASN A 615 18.00 1.05 6.87
C ASN A 615 16.97 2.18 6.92
N ARG A 616 16.18 2.28 8.00
CA ARG A 616 15.16 3.30 8.16
C ARG A 616 15.21 3.94 9.54
N ILE A 617 14.82 5.21 9.60
CA ILE A 617 14.52 5.86 10.86
C ILE A 617 13.08 5.53 11.22
N GLU A 618 12.94 4.61 12.18
CA GLU A 618 11.67 4.16 12.74
C GLU A 618 11.64 4.44 14.24
N VAL A 619 10.46 4.64 14.78
CA VAL A 619 10.26 4.87 16.23
C VAL A 619 9.14 3.98 16.76
N LEU A 620 9.40 3.33 17.88
CA LEU A 620 8.38 2.74 18.75
C LEU A 620 8.42 3.50 20.08
N THR A 621 7.27 3.98 20.55
CA THR A 621 7.10 4.70 21.81
C THR A 621 6.40 3.82 22.84
N PRO A 622 6.83 3.84 24.11
CA PRO A 622 6.07 3.21 25.18
C PRO A 622 4.75 3.97 25.41
N VAL A 623 3.73 3.23 25.83
CA VAL A 623 2.40 3.76 26.17
C VAL A 623 2.19 3.57 27.67
N TYR A 624 1.97 4.68 28.37
CA TYR A 624 1.79 4.70 29.83
C TYR A 624 0.36 5.01 30.28
N ASP A 625 -0.47 5.54 29.37
CA ASP A 625 -1.88 5.79 29.65
C ASP A 625 -2.67 4.49 29.67
N GLU A 626 -3.35 4.21 30.79
CA GLU A 626 -4.06 2.96 31.04
C GLU A 626 -5.25 2.75 30.09
N ASP A 627 -5.97 3.83 29.75
CA ASP A 627 -7.09 3.74 28.79
C ASP A 627 -6.60 3.33 27.42
N MET A 628 -5.46 3.91 26.99
CA MET A 628 -4.85 3.53 25.72
C MET A 628 -4.29 2.10 25.77
N GLN A 629 -3.67 1.68 26.88
CA GLN A 629 -3.19 0.30 27.07
C GLN A 629 -4.33 -0.71 26.92
N ALA A 630 -5.48 -0.44 27.57
CA ALA A 630 -6.68 -1.28 27.49
C ALA A 630 -7.19 -1.37 26.04
N ASP A 631 -7.19 -0.25 25.32
CA ASP A 631 -7.62 -0.18 23.92
C ASP A 631 -6.70 -0.96 22.97
N LEU A 632 -5.37 -0.85 23.17
CA LEU A 632 -4.38 -1.62 22.41
C LEU A 632 -4.54 -3.12 22.63
N LEU A 633 -4.75 -3.55 23.89
CA LEU A 633 -4.96 -4.95 24.22
C LEU A 633 -6.28 -5.47 23.63
N ARG A 634 -7.35 -4.67 23.66
CA ARG A 634 -8.64 -4.95 23.02
C ARG A 634 -8.45 -5.18 21.51
N THR A 635 -7.75 -4.28 20.84
CA THR A 635 -7.50 -4.37 19.39
C THR A 635 -6.82 -5.69 18.99
N ILE A 636 -5.79 -6.12 19.74
CA ILE A 636 -5.14 -7.42 19.48
C ILE A 636 -6.08 -8.58 19.82
N SER A 637 -6.75 -8.52 20.98
CA SER A 637 -7.64 -9.59 21.44
C SER A 637 -8.81 -9.82 20.47
N TYR A 638 -9.39 -8.74 19.93
CA TYR A 638 -10.45 -8.83 18.93
C TYR A 638 -9.92 -9.42 17.62
N GLY A 639 -8.75 -8.96 17.16
CA GLY A 639 -8.13 -9.54 15.96
C GLY A 639 -7.81 -11.02 16.08
N MET A 640 -7.39 -11.52 17.25
CA MET A 640 -7.14 -12.93 17.49
C MET A 640 -8.40 -13.80 17.56
N ARG A 641 -9.57 -13.18 17.71
CA ARG A 641 -10.90 -13.83 17.79
C ARG A 641 -11.73 -13.62 16.54
N ASP A 642 -11.21 -12.95 15.53
CA ASP A 642 -11.96 -12.65 14.30
C ASP A 642 -12.23 -13.91 13.50
N THR A 643 -13.46 -14.41 13.55
CA THR A 643 -13.92 -15.61 12.84
C THR A 643 -14.47 -15.29 11.44
N MET A 644 -14.79 -14.02 11.18
CA MET A 644 -15.32 -13.58 9.88
C MET A 644 -14.20 -13.31 8.87
N ASN A 645 -13.16 -12.61 9.29
CA ASN A 645 -12.09 -12.09 8.43
C ASN A 645 -10.70 -12.59 8.81
N GLY A 646 -10.55 -13.20 10.00
CA GLY A 646 -9.32 -13.76 10.51
C GLY A 646 -9.02 -15.13 9.92
N ARG A 647 -7.87 -15.24 9.25
CA ARG A 647 -7.35 -16.51 8.73
C ARG A 647 -6.15 -16.98 9.52
N VAL A 648 -6.10 -18.28 9.80
CA VAL A 648 -4.92 -18.88 10.44
C VAL A 648 -3.73 -18.80 9.50
N VAL A 649 -2.66 -18.16 9.95
CA VAL A 649 -1.39 -18.09 9.21
C VAL A 649 -0.56 -19.31 9.58
N ASP A 650 -0.48 -20.27 8.68
CA ASP A 650 0.14 -21.59 8.87
C ASP A 650 1.52 -21.74 8.19
N GLY A 651 1.95 -20.71 7.46
CA GLY A 651 3.18 -20.75 6.64
C GLY A 651 3.07 -21.58 5.36
N LYS A 652 1.87 -22.05 5.00
CA LYS A 652 1.59 -22.85 3.79
C LYS A 652 0.62 -22.15 2.84
N GLY A 653 0.04 -21.03 3.24
CA GLY A 653 -0.97 -20.31 2.48
C GLY A 653 -2.36 -20.92 2.57
N GLY A 654 -2.68 -21.57 3.69
CA GLY A 654 -3.98 -22.18 3.95
C GLY A 654 -5.14 -21.19 3.92
N LYS A 655 -6.36 -21.75 3.78
CA LYS A 655 -7.61 -20.97 3.70
C LYS A 655 -8.41 -21.03 5.01
N GLU A 656 -7.86 -21.59 6.08
CA GLU A 656 -8.55 -21.82 7.34
C GLU A 656 -8.85 -20.51 8.07
N PHE A 657 -10.11 -20.37 8.51
CA PHE A 657 -10.54 -19.28 9.38
C PHE A 657 -10.28 -19.61 10.85
N VAL A 658 -10.24 -18.56 11.67
CA VAL A 658 -10.29 -18.72 13.12
C VAL A 658 -11.63 -19.34 13.49
N GLU A 659 -11.61 -20.40 14.30
CA GLU A 659 -12.83 -21.07 14.78
C GLU A 659 -13.44 -20.33 15.97
N GLY A 660 -14.77 -20.34 16.08
CA GLY A 660 -15.53 -19.75 17.17
C GLY A 660 -16.90 -19.22 16.77
N GLU A 661 -17.54 -18.52 17.67
CA GLU A 661 -18.77 -17.77 17.38
C GLU A 661 -18.50 -16.63 16.40
N GLN A 662 -19.50 -16.26 15.62
CA GLN A 662 -19.39 -15.19 14.62
C GLN A 662 -18.93 -13.88 15.26
N PHE A 663 -17.76 -13.40 14.85
CA PHE A 663 -17.11 -12.21 15.40
C PHE A 663 -16.29 -11.50 14.33
N SER A 664 -16.58 -10.22 14.06
CA SER A 664 -15.79 -9.34 13.21
C SER A 664 -15.06 -8.32 14.06
N SER A 665 -13.74 -8.37 14.06
CA SER A 665 -12.91 -7.51 14.91
C SER A 665 -13.09 -6.03 14.63
N GLN A 666 -13.22 -5.62 13.36
CA GLN A 666 -13.41 -4.22 12.98
C GLN A 666 -14.80 -3.71 13.36
N GLU A 667 -15.83 -4.53 13.19
CA GLU A 667 -17.19 -4.17 13.55
C GLU A 667 -17.33 -4.00 15.09
N GLU A 668 -16.80 -4.94 15.84
CA GLU A 668 -16.84 -4.90 17.31
C GLU A 668 -16.01 -3.74 17.89
N LEU A 669 -14.86 -3.41 17.26
CA LEU A 669 -14.12 -2.20 17.64
C LEU A 669 -14.94 -0.92 17.37
N TYR A 670 -15.61 -0.82 16.23
CA TYR A 670 -16.45 0.34 15.93
C TYR A 670 -17.63 0.46 16.91
N LYS A 671 -18.27 -0.65 17.26
CA LYS A 671 -19.33 -0.69 18.29
C LYS A 671 -18.80 -0.25 19.66
N ALA A 672 -17.61 -0.69 20.04
CA ALA A 672 -16.98 -0.33 21.31
C ALA A 672 -16.58 1.16 21.42
N TYR A 673 -16.44 1.86 20.30
CA TYR A 673 -16.14 3.30 20.26
C TYR A 673 -17.37 4.19 20.19
N LYS A 674 -18.55 3.65 19.81
CA LYS A 674 -19.86 4.35 19.88
C LYS A 674 -20.33 4.53 21.31
#